data_c33ab393e70c7b5a121a14dd5574fd47
#
_entry.id   c33ab393e70c7b5a121a14dd5574fd47
#
_cell.length_a   1.000
_cell.length_b   1.000
_cell.length_c   1.000
_cell.angle_alpha   90.00
_cell.angle_beta   90.00
_cell.angle_gamma   90.00
#
_symmetry.space_group_name_H-M   'P 1'
#
loop_
_entity.id
_entity.type
_entity.pdbx_description
1 polymer ?
#
loop_
_entity_poly.entity_id
_entity_poly.type
_entity_poly.pdbx_seq_one_letter_code
_entity_poly.pdbx_strand_id
1 'polypeptide(L)'
;KILLLEGLSQGADSLIVGDVKQSIYRWRNGDWGILNALGTKDASFPFPVRVETLKTNRRSETNVIRFNNNLFTAAVEYLNMLHLKELQEDCHPLQRAYADVAQESPRTEAKGYIKATFLEPDEEHDYTELTILSLGEEVQRLLEAGVKLNDITILVRKNKNIPPIADYFDKTLHLSVVSDEAFRLDASQAICMLIDALRYLSNPEDKVACASLMMNYESGIKKQGGDWDSLLTAKPEEALPEAFVTGMETLRLMPLYELLEELFSLFKMKRIEEQDAYLFSFFDAVTEYLQNNSSDLDAFIRYWNETLCNKTIPSGEMDGIRILSIHKSKGLEFHTVLIPFCDWKLENETNNQLIWCSPTEAPFSTLDIVPVNYSSTMAESVYRQNYLDERLQLWVDNLNLLYVAFTRAGKNLIFWCKKGQKGTMSELLANALPQVAAREGDENWDEEEPYESGELCPSKYTETDGHLPEARKVSANRLAQKPDKLPVHMESMRHDIEFRQSNRSADFIQGVDEEDSDNRFINRGRLLHTLFSAIETEEDIDNAIDQLVFEGIIGKPETEESIRELTHHAFSLPQVQDWYSGNWHLFNECDIIWQERGELHTRRPDRVMMRGNEIVVIDFKFGKQNKKYNKQVQGYMQLLTRMGYLKENI
;
A
#
# COMPACT_ATOMS: atom_id res chain seq x y z
N LYS A 1 19.63 3.20 12.61
CA LYS A 1 20.20 2.46 11.46
C LYS A 1 21.70 2.21 11.61
N ILE A 2 22.49 3.22 11.99
CA ILE A 2 23.96 3.06 12.22
C ILE A 2 24.22 2.00 13.30
N LEU A 3 23.59 2.09 14.47
CA LEU A 3 23.70 1.11 15.55
C LEU A 3 23.34 -0.33 15.12
N LEU A 4 22.33 -0.46 14.23
CA LEU A 4 21.96 -1.77 13.68
C LEU A 4 23.06 -2.33 12.77
N LEU A 5 23.64 -1.48 11.91
CA LEU A 5 24.74 -1.86 11.03
C LEU A 5 26.01 -2.23 11.83
N GLU A 6 26.32 -1.47 12.88
CA GLU A 6 27.40 -1.79 13.81
C GLU A 6 27.20 -3.14 14.47
N GLY A 7 25.97 -3.41 15.00
CA GLY A 7 25.65 -4.67 15.63
C GLY A 7 25.71 -5.88 14.71
N LEU A 8 25.25 -5.73 13.46
CA LEU A 8 25.28 -6.79 12.46
C LEU A 8 26.68 -7.07 11.91
N SER A 9 27.60 -6.08 11.95
CA SER A 9 28.95 -6.17 11.37
C SER A 9 29.99 -6.66 12.36
N GLN A 10 29.67 -6.82 13.64
CA GLN A 10 30.61 -7.26 14.66
C GLN A 10 31.06 -8.71 14.42
N GLY A 11 32.32 -8.88 14.05
CA GLY A 11 32.93 -10.19 13.87
C GLY A 11 32.60 -10.92 12.58
N ALA A 12 32.01 -10.25 11.61
CA ALA A 12 31.65 -10.81 10.28
C ALA A 12 32.06 -9.83 9.16
N ASP A 13 32.43 -10.39 8.00
CA ASP A 13 32.59 -9.61 6.78
C ASP A 13 31.21 -9.11 6.32
N SER A 14 31.10 -7.80 6.10
CA SER A 14 29.85 -7.15 5.76
C SER A 14 29.97 -6.36 4.46
N LEU A 15 28.95 -6.42 3.61
CA LEU A 15 28.83 -5.66 2.38
C LEU A 15 27.60 -4.75 2.44
N ILE A 16 27.84 -3.44 2.38
CA ILE A 16 26.76 -2.43 2.27
C ILE A 16 26.77 -1.91 0.85
N VAL A 17 25.65 -2.01 0.16
CA VAL A 17 25.46 -1.50 -1.20
C VAL A 17 24.38 -0.43 -1.18
N GLY A 18 24.66 0.72 -1.77
CA GLY A 18 23.71 1.82 -1.85
C GLY A 18 24.15 2.90 -2.83
N ASP A 19 23.26 3.86 -3.06
CA ASP A 19 23.52 5.03 -3.89
C ASP A 19 22.84 6.24 -3.24
N VAL A 20 23.62 7.26 -2.89
CA VAL A 20 23.16 8.51 -2.28
C VAL A 20 22.11 9.18 -3.17
N LYS A 21 22.34 9.16 -4.49
CA LYS A 21 21.48 9.76 -5.53
C LYS A 21 20.15 9.02 -5.74
N GLN A 22 19.97 7.85 -5.13
CA GLN A 22 18.72 7.09 -5.12
C GLN A 22 18.00 7.14 -3.77
N SER A 23 18.39 8.01 -2.86
CA SER A 23 17.72 8.20 -1.58
C SER A 23 16.49 9.09 -1.77
N ILE A 24 15.30 8.50 -1.96
CA ILE A 24 14.03 9.18 -2.22
C ILE A 24 12.93 8.88 -1.19
N TYR A 25 13.29 8.30 -0.05
CA TYR A 25 12.35 7.89 1.01
C TYR A 25 12.58 8.64 2.33
N ARG A 26 12.91 9.94 2.28
CA ARG A 26 13.09 10.77 3.47
C ARG A 26 11.84 10.78 4.36
N TRP A 27 10.67 10.84 3.78
CA TRP A 27 9.38 10.75 4.44
C TRP A 27 9.13 9.43 5.22
N ARG A 28 9.97 8.40 4.97
CA ARG A 28 10.08 7.16 5.75
C ARG A 28 11.32 7.09 6.62
N ASN A 29 11.85 8.23 7.04
CA ASN A 29 13.12 8.36 7.78
C ASN A 29 14.34 7.82 7.00
N GLY A 30 14.34 7.94 5.66
CA GLY A 30 15.53 7.79 4.84
C GLY A 30 16.45 8.99 5.05
N ASP A 31 17.73 8.75 5.15
CA ASP A 31 18.75 9.80 5.29
C ASP A 31 19.93 9.46 4.37
N TRP A 32 20.09 10.28 3.33
CA TRP A 32 21.17 10.14 2.35
C TRP A 32 22.55 10.43 2.99
N GLY A 33 22.58 11.27 4.03
CA GLY A 33 23.79 11.65 4.74
C GLY A 33 24.49 10.47 5.39
N ILE A 34 23.77 9.44 5.81
CA ILE A 34 24.33 8.22 6.39
C ILE A 34 25.27 7.54 5.40
N LEU A 35 24.83 7.37 4.16
CA LEU A 35 25.67 6.73 3.13
C LEU A 35 26.79 7.64 2.68
N ASN A 36 26.55 8.94 2.58
CA ASN A 36 27.54 9.95 2.20
C ASN A 36 28.67 10.08 3.24
N ALA A 37 28.36 9.84 4.52
CA ALA A 37 29.34 9.85 5.59
C ALA A 37 30.21 8.58 5.65
N LEU A 38 29.77 7.46 5.03
CA LEU A 38 30.55 6.22 5.00
C LEU A 38 31.90 6.45 4.28
N GLY A 39 32.96 6.08 4.93
CA GLY A 39 34.31 6.25 4.37
C GLY A 39 34.96 7.63 4.58
N THR A 40 34.20 8.59 5.18
CA THR A 40 34.78 9.85 5.64
C THR A 40 35.35 9.69 7.05
N LYS A 41 36.23 10.65 7.48
CA LYS A 41 36.74 10.67 8.87
C LYS A 41 35.62 10.95 9.91
N ASP A 42 34.51 11.42 9.46
CA ASP A 42 33.31 11.75 10.29
C ASP A 42 32.41 10.52 10.52
N ALA A 43 32.67 9.42 9.82
CA ALA A 43 31.92 8.17 10.03
C ALA A 43 32.44 7.48 11.32
N SER A 44 31.61 7.46 12.35
CA SER A 44 31.93 6.84 13.65
C SER A 44 31.74 5.32 13.65
N PHE A 45 32.25 4.62 12.63
CA PHE A 45 32.31 3.16 12.68
C PHE A 45 33.54 2.68 13.48
N PRO A 46 33.37 1.70 14.38
CA PRO A 46 34.47 1.18 15.18
C PRO A 46 35.44 0.29 14.39
N PHE A 47 35.19 0.08 13.11
CA PHE A 47 36.01 -0.75 12.22
C PHE A 47 36.29 -0.03 10.89
N PRO A 48 37.40 -0.36 10.18
CA PRO A 48 37.73 0.27 8.92
C PRO A 48 36.71 -0.09 7.83
N VAL A 49 36.16 0.93 7.18
CA VAL A 49 35.24 0.78 6.02
C VAL A 49 36.01 1.03 4.74
N ARG A 50 35.97 0.09 3.81
CA ARG A 50 36.50 0.26 2.44
C ARG A 50 35.35 0.65 1.53
N VAL A 51 35.45 1.83 0.94
CA VAL A 51 34.43 2.33 -0.03
C VAL A 51 34.95 2.08 -1.45
N GLU A 52 34.12 1.42 -2.27
CA GLU A 52 34.37 1.22 -3.70
C GLU A 52 33.21 1.77 -4.50
N THR A 53 33.47 2.59 -5.50
CA THR A 53 32.47 3.17 -6.39
C THR A 53 32.35 2.32 -7.66
N LEU A 54 31.12 1.83 -7.93
CA LEU A 54 30.80 1.12 -9.16
C LEU A 54 30.46 2.14 -10.26
N LYS A 55 31.39 2.40 -11.17
CA LYS A 55 31.25 3.43 -12.22
C LYS A 55 30.53 2.94 -13.47
N THR A 56 30.54 1.65 -13.76
CA THR A 56 30.03 1.10 -15.01
C THR A 56 28.52 0.94 -15.00
N ASN A 57 27.81 1.69 -15.85
CA ASN A 57 26.38 1.54 -16.08
C ASN A 57 26.13 0.55 -17.23
N ARG A 58 25.48 -0.58 -16.92
CA ARG A 58 25.14 -1.63 -17.90
C ARG A 58 23.70 -1.57 -18.39
N ARG A 59 22.87 -0.70 -17.78
CA ARG A 59 21.44 -0.54 -18.08
C ARG A 59 21.23 0.28 -19.33
N SER A 60 21.71 1.51 -19.32
CA SER A 60 21.34 2.51 -20.31
C SER A 60 22.28 2.50 -21.53
N GLU A 61 21.79 3.00 -22.65
CA GLU A 61 22.63 3.25 -23.84
C GLU A 61 23.54 4.46 -23.62
N THR A 62 24.60 4.56 -24.42
CA THR A 62 25.70 5.52 -24.21
C THR A 62 25.23 6.97 -24.20
N ASN A 63 24.30 7.36 -25.11
CA ASN A 63 23.78 8.73 -25.14
C ASN A 63 22.98 9.09 -23.88
N VAL A 64 22.16 8.15 -23.37
CA VAL A 64 21.39 8.37 -22.13
C VAL A 64 22.34 8.54 -20.92
N ILE A 65 23.41 7.73 -20.85
CA ILE A 65 24.43 7.87 -19.78
C ILE A 65 25.12 9.22 -19.89
N ARG A 66 25.58 9.61 -21.10
CA ARG A 66 26.27 10.87 -21.35
C ARG A 66 25.39 12.07 -20.99
N PHE A 67 24.13 12.05 -21.46
CA PHE A 67 23.15 13.07 -21.13
C PHE A 67 22.97 13.22 -19.62
N ASN A 68 22.70 12.12 -18.90
CA ASN A 68 22.50 12.13 -17.46
C ASN A 68 23.74 12.66 -16.72
N ASN A 69 24.96 12.23 -17.11
CA ASN A 69 26.20 12.74 -16.54
C ASN A 69 26.33 14.27 -16.70
N ASN A 70 26.10 14.77 -17.90
CA ASN A 70 26.17 16.19 -18.19
C ASN A 70 25.09 16.99 -17.47
N LEU A 71 23.86 16.49 -17.49
CA LEU A 71 22.71 17.17 -16.91
C LEU A 71 22.85 17.31 -15.38
N PHE A 72 23.14 16.20 -14.67
CA PHE A 72 23.23 16.27 -13.20
C PHE A 72 24.44 17.06 -12.74
N THR A 73 25.53 17.11 -13.51
CA THR A 73 26.65 18.01 -13.24
C THR A 73 26.22 19.48 -13.40
N ALA A 74 25.57 19.83 -14.51
CA ALA A 74 25.10 21.20 -14.75
C ALA A 74 24.01 21.61 -13.74
N ALA A 75 23.12 20.70 -13.38
CA ALA A 75 22.07 20.96 -12.38
C ALA A 75 22.65 21.28 -11.01
N VAL A 76 23.68 20.54 -10.56
CA VAL A 76 24.36 20.81 -9.29
C VAL A 76 25.11 22.14 -9.34
N GLU A 77 25.76 22.46 -10.45
CA GLU A 77 26.43 23.74 -10.67
C GLU A 77 25.44 24.91 -10.59
N TYR A 78 24.29 24.79 -11.25
CA TYR A 78 23.22 25.79 -11.19
C TYR A 78 22.65 25.97 -9.78
N LEU A 79 22.32 24.91 -9.07
CA LEU A 79 21.81 24.99 -7.70
C LEU A 79 22.83 25.60 -6.75
N ASN A 80 24.10 25.29 -6.88
CA ASN A 80 25.16 25.90 -6.09
C ASN A 80 25.30 27.41 -6.39
N MET A 81 25.25 27.80 -7.66
CA MET A 81 25.25 29.22 -8.06
C MET A 81 24.04 29.95 -7.51
N LEU A 82 22.85 29.35 -7.57
CA LEU A 82 21.62 29.92 -7.02
C LEU A 82 21.73 30.10 -5.50
N HIS A 83 22.23 29.09 -4.79
CA HIS A 83 22.44 29.16 -3.35
C HIS A 83 23.42 30.28 -2.97
N LEU A 84 24.56 30.35 -3.65
CA LEU A 84 25.59 31.39 -3.44
C LEU A 84 25.02 32.80 -3.70
N LYS A 85 24.23 32.96 -4.78
CA LYS A 85 23.62 34.26 -5.16
C LYS A 85 22.60 34.75 -4.11
N GLU A 86 21.79 33.85 -3.58
CA GLU A 86 20.70 34.23 -2.68
C GLU A 86 21.18 34.36 -1.22
N LEU A 87 22.08 33.50 -0.76
CA LEU A 87 22.45 33.35 0.63
C LEU A 87 23.91 33.72 0.95
N GLN A 88 24.71 33.97 -0.10
CA GLN A 88 26.15 34.29 -0.01
C GLN A 88 26.98 33.17 0.68
N GLU A 89 26.53 31.93 0.56
CA GLU A 89 27.17 30.74 1.13
C GLU A 89 27.33 29.64 0.06
N ASP A 90 28.42 28.86 0.15
CA ASP A 90 28.65 27.74 -0.76
C ASP A 90 27.91 26.47 -0.33
N CYS A 91 27.34 25.75 -1.29
CA CYS A 91 26.59 24.51 -1.04
C CYS A 91 27.49 23.25 -1.20
N HIS A 92 28.59 23.19 -0.47
CA HIS A 92 29.53 22.07 -0.52
C HIS A 92 28.92 20.67 -0.29
N PRO A 93 27.90 20.48 0.58
CA PRO A 93 27.29 19.17 0.76
C PRO A 93 26.61 18.65 -0.50
N LEU A 94 25.95 19.50 -1.31
CA LEU A 94 25.33 19.12 -2.57
C LEU A 94 26.37 18.67 -3.60
N GLN A 95 27.48 19.43 -3.72
CA GLN A 95 28.57 19.04 -4.61
C GLN A 95 29.20 17.70 -4.22
N ARG A 96 29.36 17.44 -2.92
CA ARG A 96 29.89 16.15 -2.44
C ARG A 96 28.94 15.00 -2.71
N ALA A 97 27.63 15.19 -2.54
CA ALA A 97 26.62 14.16 -2.78
C ALA A 97 26.58 13.70 -4.25
N TYR A 98 26.97 14.58 -5.18
CA TYR A 98 26.96 14.31 -6.61
C TYR A 98 28.37 14.25 -7.25
N ALA A 99 29.43 14.24 -6.44
CA ALA A 99 30.82 14.20 -6.95
C ALA A 99 31.11 12.95 -7.82
N ASP A 100 30.42 11.84 -7.55
CA ASP A 100 30.55 10.57 -8.26
C ASP A 100 29.37 10.29 -9.22
N VAL A 101 28.70 11.33 -9.74
CA VAL A 101 27.52 11.19 -10.61
C VAL A 101 27.88 10.62 -11.97
N ALA A 102 29.08 10.87 -12.47
CA ALA A 102 29.55 10.42 -13.77
C ALA A 102 29.72 8.91 -13.84
N GLN A 103 29.00 8.29 -14.77
CA GLN A 103 29.02 6.85 -15.02
C GLN A 103 29.67 6.56 -16.39
N GLU A 104 30.27 5.39 -16.50
CA GLU A 104 30.95 4.91 -17.71
C GLU A 104 30.08 3.89 -18.43
N SER A 105 30.00 4.01 -19.78
CA SER A 105 29.35 3.01 -20.60
C SER A 105 30.31 1.88 -20.98
N PRO A 106 29.94 0.62 -20.85
CA PRO A 106 30.72 -0.48 -21.40
C PRO A 106 30.54 -0.64 -22.93
N ARG A 107 29.60 0.13 -23.51
CA ARG A 107 29.25 0.11 -24.94
C ARG A 107 30.04 1.18 -25.69
N THR A 108 30.49 0.83 -26.89
CA THR A 108 31.25 1.74 -27.78
C THR A 108 30.37 2.50 -28.73
N GLU A 109 29.17 1.99 -29.05
CA GLU A 109 28.24 2.60 -29.98
C GLU A 109 27.46 3.73 -29.30
N ALA A 110 27.35 4.87 -29.96
CA ALA A 110 26.56 6.02 -29.51
C ALA A 110 25.08 5.82 -29.82
N LYS A 111 24.39 4.98 -29.05
CA LYS A 111 22.95 4.72 -29.17
C LYS A 111 22.20 5.36 -27.99
N GLY A 112 20.89 5.54 -28.19
CA GLY A 112 19.99 6.12 -27.20
C GLY A 112 19.44 7.46 -27.67
N TYR A 113 18.22 7.77 -27.31
CA TYR A 113 17.50 8.98 -27.70
C TYR A 113 17.02 9.76 -26.47
N ILE A 114 17.19 11.05 -26.52
CA ILE A 114 16.73 12.00 -25.50
C ILE A 114 15.93 13.10 -26.17
N LYS A 115 14.77 13.45 -25.59
CA LYS A 115 13.97 14.60 -26.00
C LYS A 115 13.43 15.34 -24.79
N ALA A 116 13.58 16.67 -24.81
CA ALA A 116 12.97 17.55 -23.82
C ALA A 116 12.11 18.59 -24.51
N THR A 117 10.88 18.80 -24.04
CA THR A 117 9.95 19.77 -24.58
C THR A 117 9.50 20.73 -23.50
N PHE A 118 9.57 22.05 -23.76
CA PHE A 118 9.06 23.07 -22.86
C PHE A 118 7.73 23.58 -23.39
N LEU A 119 6.67 23.40 -22.59
CA LEU A 119 5.31 23.78 -22.94
C LEU A 119 4.90 25.08 -22.23
N GLU A 120 4.28 25.97 -22.98
CA GLU A 120 3.69 27.20 -22.47
C GLU A 120 2.16 27.11 -22.59
N PRO A 121 1.40 27.24 -21.47
CA PRO A 121 -0.07 27.26 -21.50
C PRO A 121 -0.57 28.41 -22.34
N ASP A 122 -1.65 28.21 -23.09
CA ASP A 122 -2.34 29.22 -23.85
C ASP A 122 -3.73 29.55 -23.27
N GLU A 123 -4.54 30.34 -24.00
CA GLU A 123 -5.90 30.70 -23.58
C GLU A 123 -6.91 29.54 -23.72
N GLU A 124 -6.60 28.53 -24.55
CA GLU A 124 -7.51 27.41 -24.83
C GLU A 124 -7.19 26.18 -23.99
N HIS A 125 -5.91 25.96 -23.64
CA HIS A 125 -5.46 24.75 -22.93
C HIS A 125 -4.58 25.10 -21.73
N ASP A 126 -4.84 24.44 -20.62
CA ASP A 126 -3.95 24.48 -19.47
C ASP A 126 -2.69 23.61 -19.69
N TYR A 127 -1.70 23.76 -18.81
CA TYR A 127 -0.45 22.98 -18.92
C TYR A 127 -0.69 21.47 -18.85
N THR A 128 -1.69 21.01 -18.10
CA THR A 128 -1.97 19.58 -17.96
C THR A 128 -2.54 19.02 -19.25
N GLU A 129 -3.46 19.75 -19.86
CA GLU A 129 -4.08 19.37 -21.13
C GLU A 129 -3.07 19.33 -22.26
N LEU A 130 -2.26 20.41 -22.41
CA LEU A 130 -1.19 20.47 -23.42
C LEU A 130 -0.18 19.32 -23.26
N THR A 131 0.18 19.02 -22.01
CA THR A 131 1.14 17.94 -21.72
C THR A 131 0.56 16.59 -22.13
N ILE A 132 -0.73 16.34 -21.83
CA ILE A 132 -1.39 15.08 -22.19
C ILE A 132 -1.53 14.95 -23.72
N LEU A 133 -1.88 16.01 -24.42
CA LEU A 133 -1.95 16.03 -25.89
C LEU A 133 -0.58 15.73 -26.52
N SER A 134 0.45 16.48 -26.10
CA SER A 134 1.82 16.27 -26.59
C SER A 134 2.38 14.89 -26.23
N LEU A 135 2.03 14.35 -25.07
CA LEU A 135 2.37 12.98 -24.66
C LEU A 135 1.72 11.95 -25.62
N GLY A 136 0.45 12.15 -26.00
CA GLY A 136 -0.25 11.30 -26.94
C GLY A 136 0.37 11.29 -28.32
N GLU A 137 0.70 12.47 -28.85
CA GLU A 137 1.41 12.62 -30.14
C GLU A 137 2.76 11.91 -30.13
N GLU A 138 3.52 12.07 -29.05
CA GLU A 138 4.83 11.42 -28.90
C GLU A 138 4.71 9.90 -28.81
N VAL A 139 3.69 9.38 -28.10
CA VAL A 139 3.44 7.93 -28.06
C VAL A 139 3.09 7.39 -29.46
N GLN A 140 2.27 8.09 -30.23
CA GLN A 140 1.99 7.69 -31.63
C GLN A 140 3.25 7.67 -32.46
N ARG A 141 4.10 8.71 -32.35
CA ARG A 141 5.41 8.76 -33.01
C ARG A 141 6.32 7.58 -32.64
N LEU A 142 6.33 7.19 -31.37
CA LEU A 142 7.10 6.06 -30.88
C LEU A 142 6.59 4.74 -31.47
N LEU A 143 5.28 4.55 -31.55
CA LEU A 143 4.66 3.35 -32.14
C LEU A 143 4.97 3.25 -33.65
N GLU A 144 4.87 4.36 -34.37
CA GLU A 144 5.24 4.43 -35.80
C GLU A 144 6.73 4.12 -36.02
N ALA A 145 7.59 4.52 -35.10
CA ALA A 145 9.02 4.21 -35.11
C ALA A 145 9.36 2.77 -34.68
N GLY A 146 8.35 1.94 -34.36
CA GLY A 146 8.52 0.54 -34.01
C GLY A 146 8.80 0.26 -32.54
N VAL A 147 8.49 1.18 -31.63
CA VAL A 147 8.49 0.92 -30.18
C VAL A 147 7.17 0.25 -29.82
N LYS A 148 7.21 -0.87 -29.10
CA LYS A 148 6.00 -1.60 -28.67
C LYS A 148 5.35 -0.93 -27.46
N LEU A 149 4.03 -1.08 -27.32
CA LEU A 149 3.28 -0.55 -26.18
C LEU A 149 3.88 -0.94 -24.82
N ASN A 150 4.25 -2.23 -24.66
CA ASN A 150 4.82 -2.76 -23.42
C ASN A 150 6.22 -2.23 -23.09
N ASP A 151 6.90 -1.65 -24.07
CA ASP A 151 8.22 -1.05 -23.91
C ASP A 151 8.14 0.45 -23.56
N ILE A 152 6.93 1.03 -23.55
CA ILE A 152 6.67 2.42 -23.15
C ILE A 152 6.23 2.47 -21.69
N THR A 153 6.91 3.30 -20.91
CA THR A 153 6.57 3.54 -19.50
C THR A 153 6.49 5.03 -19.23
N ILE A 154 5.38 5.45 -18.65
CA ILE A 154 5.13 6.83 -18.22
C ILE A 154 5.39 6.92 -16.72
N LEU A 155 6.26 7.82 -16.32
CA LEU A 155 6.60 8.09 -14.92
C LEU A 155 6.01 9.42 -14.47
N VAL A 156 5.23 9.40 -13.38
CA VAL A 156 4.63 10.60 -12.81
C VAL A 156 5.11 10.86 -11.39
N ARG A 157 5.20 12.13 -11.01
CA ARG A 157 5.52 12.53 -9.63
C ARG A 157 4.33 12.36 -8.71
N LYS A 158 3.12 12.70 -9.17
CA LYS A 158 1.87 12.70 -8.40
C LYS A 158 0.87 11.71 -8.99
N ASN A 159 0.34 10.84 -8.15
CA ASN A 159 -0.65 9.84 -8.57
C ASN A 159 -1.92 10.47 -9.17
N LYS A 160 -2.29 11.69 -8.75
CA LYS A 160 -3.43 12.42 -9.32
C LYS A 160 -3.34 12.68 -10.83
N ASN A 161 -2.14 12.59 -11.41
CA ASN A 161 -1.92 12.75 -12.83
C ASN A 161 -2.16 11.46 -13.64
N ILE A 162 -2.31 10.30 -12.96
CA ILE A 162 -2.51 9.00 -13.64
C ILE A 162 -3.89 8.91 -14.30
N PRO A 163 -5.01 9.20 -13.59
CA PRO A 163 -6.33 9.05 -14.19
C PRO A 163 -6.55 9.88 -15.47
N PRO A 164 -6.20 11.18 -15.53
CA PRO A 164 -6.37 11.96 -16.75
C PRO A 164 -5.58 11.41 -17.93
N ILE A 165 -4.34 10.92 -17.70
CA ILE A 165 -3.53 10.29 -18.75
C ILE A 165 -4.20 9.00 -19.20
N ALA A 166 -4.59 8.13 -18.26
CA ALA A 166 -5.22 6.86 -18.58
C ALA A 166 -6.52 7.05 -19.35
N ASP A 167 -7.36 7.99 -18.93
CA ASP A 167 -8.62 8.33 -19.59
C ASP A 167 -8.41 8.81 -21.04
N TYR A 168 -7.41 9.67 -21.28
CA TYR A 168 -7.10 10.16 -22.62
C TYR A 168 -6.61 9.04 -23.55
N PHE A 169 -5.73 8.16 -23.03
CA PHE A 169 -5.19 7.04 -23.81
C PHE A 169 -6.28 6.02 -24.16
N ASP A 170 -7.14 5.68 -23.20
CA ASP A 170 -8.24 4.72 -23.40
C ASP A 170 -9.33 5.28 -24.31
N LYS A 171 -9.89 6.45 -23.98
CA LYS A 171 -11.07 7.02 -24.65
C LYS A 171 -10.76 7.67 -26.00
N THR A 172 -9.58 8.32 -26.14
CA THR A 172 -9.24 9.11 -27.34
C THR A 172 -8.31 8.36 -28.27
N LEU A 173 -7.28 7.72 -27.74
CA LEU A 173 -6.28 7.02 -28.54
C LEU A 173 -6.58 5.53 -28.70
N HIS A 174 -7.49 4.97 -27.91
CA HIS A 174 -7.81 3.53 -27.86
C HIS A 174 -6.58 2.66 -27.62
N LEU A 175 -5.69 3.12 -26.76
CA LEU A 175 -4.47 2.43 -26.36
C LEU A 175 -4.59 1.90 -24.93
N SER A 176 -4.30 0.62 -24.75
CA SER A 176 -4.32 -0.02 -23.43
C SER A 176 -3.25 0.56 -22.50
N VAL A 177 -3.66 0.89 -21.28
CA VAL A 177 -2.79 1.42 -20.23
C VAL A 177 -2.77 0.46 -19.04
N VAL A 178 -1.59 0.21 -18.51
CA VAL A 178 -1.37 -0.65 -17.33
C VAL A 178 -0.84 0.22 -16.19
N SER A 179 -1.62 0.37 -15.13
CA SER A 179 -1.20 1.11 -13.95
C SER A 179 -1.75 0.48 -12.68
N ASP A 180 -0.89 0.23 -11.70
CA ASP A 180 -1.31 -0.25 -10.38
C ASP A 180 -2.31 0.70 -9.70
N GLU A 181 -2.22 2.01 -9.98
CA GLU A 181 -3.10 3.03 -9.40
C GLU A 181 -4.46 3.12 -10.15
N ALA A 182 -4.51 2.76 -11.43
CA ALA A 182 -5.75 2.72 -12.21
C ALA A 182 -6.60 1.49 -11.86
N PHE A 183 -5.99 0.45 -11.32
CA PHE A 183 -6.64 -0.80 -10.93
C PHE A 183 -6.93 -0.90 -9.42
N ARG A 184 -7.17 0.22 -8.77
CA ARG A 184 -7.63 0.23 -7.38
C ARG A 184 -9.04 -0.33 -7.30
N LEU A 185 -9.35 -1.01 -6.19
CA LEU A 185 -10.68 -1.57 -5.97
C LEU A 185 -11.78 -0.52 -6.00
N ASP A 186 -11.51 0.72 -5.54
CA ASP A 186 -12.46 1.83 -5.57
C ASP A 186 -12.67 2.45 -6.97
N ALA A 187 -11.87 2.08 -7.97
CA ALA A 187 -12.10 2.45 -9.37
C ALA A 187 -13.18 1.58 -10.05
N SER A 188 -13.54 0.44 -9.46
CA SER A 188 -14.54 -0.46 -9.99
C SER A 188 -15.95 0.00 -9.68
N GLN A 189 -16.77 0.24 -10.71
CA GLN A 189 -18.19 0.58 -10.55
C GLN A 189 -18.96 -0.51 -9.81
N ALA A 190 -18.68 -1.78 -10.10
CA ALA A 190 -19.34 -2.91 -9.44
C ALA A 190 -19.05 -2.95 -7.95
N ILE A 191 -17.80 -2.72 -7.57
CA ILE A 191 -17.40 -2.70 -6.15
C ILE A 191 -17.97 -1.47 -5.44
N CYS A 192 -17.88 -0.28 -6.06
CA CYS A 192 -18.51 0.92 -5.49
C CYS A 192 -20.00 0.69 -5.23
N MET A 193 -20.71 0.05 -6.14
CA MET A 193 -22.13 -0.27 -5.97
C MET A 193 -22.36 -1.25 -4.81
N LEU A 194 -21.50 -2.28 -4.62
CA LEU A 194 -21.59 -3.17 -3.45
C LEU A 194 -21.37 -2.40 -2.14
N ILE A 195 -20.33 -1.57 -2.09
CA ILE A 195 -20.02 -0.78 -0.89
C ILE A 195 -21.12 0.23 -0.57
N ASP A 196 -21.68 0.90 -1.57
CA ASP A 196 -22.78 1.84 -1.37
C ASP A 196 -24.04 1.11 -0.89
N ALA A 197 -24.32 -0.10 -1.39
CA ALA A 197 -25.38 -0.95 -0.87
C ALA A 197 -25.13 -1.34 0.61
N LEU A 198 -23.92 -1.71 0.98
CA LEU A 198 -23.56 -1.99 2.37
C LEU A 198 -23.74 -0.76 3.28
N ARG A 199 -23.27 0.43 2.82
CA ARG A 199 -23.44 1.69 3.57
C ARG A 199 -24.92 2.02 3.77
N TYR A 200 -25.72 1.88 2.73
CA TYR A 200 -27.16 2.15 2.80
C TYR A 200 -27.88 1.13 3.67
N LEU A 201 -27.49 -0.16 3.64
CA LEU A 201 -27.99 -1.17 4.58
C LEU A 201 -27.58 -0.85 6.02
N SER A 202 -26.35 -0.43 6.28
CA SER A 202 -25.89 -0.05 7.62
C SER A 202 -26.66 1.17 8.15
N ASN A 203 -26.78 2.22 7.32
CA ASN A 203 -27.47 3.45 7.69
C ASN A 203 -28.46 3.90 6.59
N PRO A 204 -29.76 3.53 6.68
CA PRO A 204 -30.78 3.93 5.70
C PRO A 204 -31.03 5.45 5.60
N GLU A 205 -30.55 6.23 6.56
CA GLU A 205 -30.62 7.71 6.51
C GLU A 205 -29.44 8.34 5.72
N ASP A 206 -28.48 7.54 5.28
CA ASP A 206 -27.37 8.00 4.43
C ASP A 206 -27.86 8.26 2.99
N LYS A 207 -28.27 9.50 2.76
CA LYS A 207 -28.75 9.95 1.45
C LYS A 207 -27.66 9.93 0.38
N VAL A 208 -26.41 10.07 0.77
CA VAL A 208 -25.28 10.06 -0.19
C VAL A 208 -25.03 8.65 -0.68
N ALA A 209 -24.97 7.67 0.21
CA ALA A 209 -24.84 6.27 -0.16
C ALA A 209 -26.02 5.79 -1.02
N CYS A 210 -27.25 6.19 -0.67
CA CYS A 210 -28.45 5.88 -1.44
C CYS A 210 -28.39 6.49 -2.85
N ALA A 211 -28.06 7.77 -2.97
CA ALA A 211 -27.94 8.45 -4.25
C ALA A 211 -26.85 7.83 -5.14
N SER A 212 -25.68 7.55 -4.58
CA SER A 212 -24.57 6.90 -5.27
C SER A 212 -24.97 5.50 -5.76
N LEU A 213 -25.64 4.71 -4.92
CA LEU A 213 -26.15 3.39 -5.30
C LEU A 213 -27.14 3.47 -6.46
N MET A 214 -28.09 4.41 -6.41
CA MET A 214 -29.07 4.61 -7.48
C MET A 214 -28.40 5.02 -8.79
N MET A 215 -27.44 5.94 -8.74
CA MET A 215 -26.70 6.39 -9.92
C MET A 215 -25.86 5.26 -10.54
N ASN A 216 -25.15 4.49 -9.72
CA ASN A 216 -24.36 3.35 -10.17
C ASN A 216 -25.24 2.24 -10.76
N TYR A 217 -26.41 1.99 -10.17
CA TYR A 217 -27.37 1.02 -10.68
C TYR A 217 -27.97 1.44 -12.03
N GLU A 218 -28.35 2.71 -12.18
CA GLU A 218 -28.93 3.24 -13.41
C GLU A 218 -27.89 3.21 -14.56
N SER A 219 -26.69 3.72 -14.31
CA SER A 219 -25.63 3.78 -15.32
C SER A 219 -25.02 2.41 -15.65
N GLY A 220 -24.73 1.58 -14.64
CA GLY A 220 -24.05 0.30 -14.82
C GLY A 220 -24.94 -0.85 -15.28
N ILE A 221 -26.16 -0.93 -14.77
CA ILE A 221 -27.06 -2.08 -15.01
C ILE A 221 -28.15 -1.76 -16.02
N LYS A 222 -28.86 -0.63 -15.87
CA LYS A 222 -29.91 -0.24 -16.80
C LYS A 222 -29.38 0.36 -18.09
N LYS A 223 -28.12 0.83 -18.07
CA LYS A 223 -27.43 1.49 -19.22
C LYS A 223 -28.26 2.65 -19.80
N GLN A 224 -29.01 3.34 -18.96
CA GLN A 224 -29.80 4.50 -19.34
C GLN A 224 -29.03 5.76 -18.94
N GLY A 225 -28.75 6.64 -19.89
CA GLY A 225 -28.27 7.99 -19.61
C GLY A 225 -29.43 8.80 -19.04
N GLY A 226 -29.45 8.97 -17.72
CA GLY A 226 -30.60 9.51 -17.02
C GLY A 226 -30.55 11.01 -16.81
N ASP A 227 -31.71 11.59 -16.64
CA ASP A 227 -31.90 12.84 -15.94
C ASP A 227 -31.52 12.63 -14.46
N TRP A 228 -30.28 12.98 -14.12
CA TRP A 228 -29.76 12.79 -12.76
C TRP A 228 -30.53 13.57 -11.70
N ASP A 229 -31.11 14.71 -12.05
CA ASP A 229 -31.90 15.53 -11.14
C ASP A 229 -33.20 14.83 -10.75
N SER A 230 -33.86 14.17 -11.71
CA SER A 230 -35.06 13.37 -11.43
C SER A 230 -34.71 12.13 -10.60
N LEU A 231 -33.59 11.47 -10.86
CA LEU A 231 -33.10 10.30 -10.11
C LEU A 231 -32.78 10.65 -8.65
N LEU A 232 -32.15 11.77 -8.39
CA LEU A 232 -31.79 12.22 -7.03
C LEU A 232 -33.04 12.62 -6.21
N THR A 233 -34.16 12.95 -6.88
CA THR A 233 -35.46 13.23 -6.23
C THR A 233 -36.38 12.02 -6.16
N ALA A 234 -36.06 10.94 -6.87
CA ALA A 234 -36.82 9.69 -6.84
C ALA A 234 -36.72 8.98 -5.48
N LYS A 235 -37.74 8.21 -5.15
CA LYS A 235 -37.68 7.36 -3.97
C LYS A 235 -36.87 6.09 -4.26
N PRO A 236 -36.12 5.54 -3.27
CA PRO A 236 -35.35 4.30 -3.46
C PRO A 236 -36.18 3.14 -4.01
N GLU A 237 -37.48 3.06 -3.63
CA GLU A 237 -38.44 2.03 -4.07
C GLU A 237 -38.72 2.08 -5.58
N GLU A 238 -38.55 3.25 -6.21
CA GLU A 238 -38.78 3.46 -7.64
C GLU A 238 -37.52 3.22 -8.49
N ALA A 239 -36.33 3.44 -7.88
CA ALA A 239 -35.05 3.42 -8.58
C ALA A 239 -34.29 2.09 -8.43
N LEU A 240 -34.39 1.45 -7.26
CA LEU A 240 -33.65 0.22 -6.91
C LEU A 240 -34.48 -1.04 -7.11
N PRO A 241 -33.88 -2.23 -7.16
CA PRO A 241 -34.64 -3.49 -7.24
C PRO A 241 -35.61 -3.67 -6.06
N GLU A 242 -36.84 -4.03 -6.33
CA GLU A 242 -37.89 -4.26 -5.32
C GLU A 242 -37.42 -5.26 -4.25
N ALA A 243 -36.75 -6.34 -4.64
CA ALA A 243 -36.26 -7.36 -3.73
C ALA A 243 -35.16 -6.81 -2.76
N PHE A 244 -34.39 -5.82 -3.17
CA PHE A 244 -33.45 -5.15 -2.29
C PHE A 244 -34.19 -4.30 -1.25
N VAL A 245 -35.10 -3.44 -1.69
CA VAL A 245 -35.80 -2.51 -0.80
C VAL A 245 -36.69 -3.24 0.21
N THR A 246 -37.43 -4.27 -0.24
CA THR A 246 -38.29 -5.06 0.65
C THR A 246 -37.52 -6.02 1.56
N GLY A 247 -36.31 -6.44 1.14
CA GLY A 247 -35.47 -7.39 1.85
C GLY A 247 -34.44 -6.79 2.80
N MET A 248 -34.36 -5.46 2.95
CA MET A 248 -33.27 -4.77 3.69
C MET A 248 -33.09 -5.31 5.10
N GLU A 249 -34.13 -5.58 5.85
CA GLU A 249 -34.03 -6.11 7.22
C GLU A 249 -33.39 -7.51 7.26
N THR A 250 -33.76 -8.36 6.30
CA THR A 250 -33.22 -9.72 6.18
C THR A 250 -31.73 -9.66 5.72
N LEU A 251 -31.42 -8.81 4.75
CA LEU A 251 -30.06 -8.62 4.24
C LEU A 251 -29.11 -8.13 5.33
N ARG A 252 -29.54 -7.25 6.22
CA ARG A 252 -28.73 -6.77 7.35
C ARG A 252 -28.32 -7.84 8.35
N LEU A 253 -29.07 -8.94 8.40
CA LEU A 253 -28.81 -10.06 9.31
C LEU A 253 -27.92 -11.15 8.69
N MET A 254 -27.60 -11.04 7.40
CA MET A 254 -26.76 -12.00 6.71
C MET A 254 -25.28 -11.82 7.07
N PRO A 255 -24.50 -12.91 7.15
CA PRO A 255 -23.04 -12.84 7.20
C PRO A 255 -22.49 -12.05 6.01
N LEU A 256 -21.41 -11.28 6.24
CA LEU A 256 -20.87 -10.33 5.25
C LEU A 256 -20.61 -10.96 3.86
N TYR A 257 -20.02 -12.15 3.81
CA TYR A 257 -19.70 -12.80 2.54
C TYR A 257 -20.97 -13.18 1.77
N GLU A 258 -21.92 -13.82 2.43
CA GLU A 258 -23.22 -14.21 1.85
C GLU A 258 -24.02 -12.98 1.45
N LEU A 259 -24.00 -11.92 2.25
CA LEU A 259 -24.62 -10.64 1.92
C LEU A 259 -24.08 -10.07 0.60
N LEU A 260 -22.75 -10.09 0.42
CA LEU A 260 -22.12 -9.59 -0.80
C LEU A 260 -22.48 -10.45 -2.04
N GLU A 261 -22.54 -11.77 -1.89
CA GLU A 261 -23.00 -12.68 -2.97
C GLU A 261 -24.47 -12.43 -3.32
N GLU A 262 -25.32 -12.25 -2.32
CA GLU A 262 -26.74 -11.94 -2.54
C GLU A 262 -26.91 -10.59 -3.22
N LEU A 263 -26.20 -9.55 -2.78
CA LEU A 263 -26.21 -8.23 -3.42
C LEU A 263 -25.70 -8.30 -4.87
N PHE A 264 -24.63 -9.04 -5.12
CA PHE A 264 -24.12 -9.27 -6.48
C PHE A 264 -25.17 -9.90 -7.40
N SER A 265 -25.88 -10.90 -6.90
CA SER A 265 -26.95 -11.58 -7.62
C SER A 265 -28.18 -10.66 -7.82
N LEU A 266 -28.62 -9.99 -6.77
CA LEU A 266 -29.80 -9.16 -6.70
C LEU A 266 -29.71 -7.94 -7.64
N PHE A 267 -28.55 -7.28 -7.65
CA PHE A 267 -28.28 -6.18 -8.58
C PHE A 267 -27.88 -6.64 -9.99
N LYS A 268 -27.77 -7.95 -10.26
CA LYS A 268 -27.40 -8.51 -11.57
C LYS A 268 -26.06 -7.99 -12.09
N MET A 269 -25.06 -7.88 -11.22
CA MET A 269 -23.79 -7.23 -11.50
C MET A 269 -22.96 -7.88 -12.63
N LYS A 270 -23.26 -9.13 -13.00
CA LYS A 270 -22.71 -9.78 -14.22
C LYS A 270 -22.93 -8.99 -15.52
N ARG A 271 -23.84 -8.00 -15.51
CA ARG A 271 -24.10 -7.15 -16.68
C ARG A 271 -23.11 -6.00 -16.84
N ILE A 272 -22.33 -5.71 -15.80
CA ILE A 272 -21.27 -4.70 -15.87
C ILE A 272 -20.05 -5.40 -16.46
N GLU A 273 -19.67 -4.98 -17.66
CA GLU A 273 -18.57 -5.57 -18.41
C GLU A 273 -17.21 -5.20 -17.79
N GLU A 274 -16.19 -6.01 -17.99
CA GLU A 274 -14.78 -5.77 -17.58
C GLU A 274 -14.53 -5.61 -16.06
N GLN A 275 -15.46 -6.13 -15.22
CA GLN A 275 -15.34 -6.01 -13.75
C GLN A 275 -14.88 -7.31 -13.06
N ASP A 276 -14.75 -8.41 -13.78
CA ASP A 276 -14.50 -9.73 -13.17
C ASP A 276 -13.22 -9.75 -12.33
N ALA A 277 -12.12 -9.19 -12.83
CA ALA A 277 -10.84 -9.16 -12.10
C ALA A 277 -10.94 -8.37 -10.79
N TYR A 278 -11.69 -7.26 -10.80
CA TYR A 278 -11.96 -6.46 -9.61
C TYR A 278 -12.79 -7.23 -8.60
N LEU A 279 -13.87 -7.86 -9.05
CA LEU A 279 -14.77 -8.64 -8.19
C LEU A 279 -14.04 -9.82 -7.55
N PHE A 280 -13.28 -10.61 -8.32
CA PHE A 280 -12.48 -11.71 -7.75
C PHE A 280 -11.50 -11.22 -6.69
N SER A 281 -10.74 -10.16 -6.98
CA SER A 281 -9.79 -9.61 -6.02
C SER A 281 -10.48 -9.02 -4.78
N PHE A 282 -11.68 -8.48 -4.94
CA PHE A 282 -12.48 -7.98 -3.82
C PHE A 282 -12.99 -9.11 -2.93
N PHE A 283 -13.57 -10.16 -3.51
CA PHE A 283 -14.05 -11.32 -2.73
C PHE A 283 -12.90 -12.07 -2.03
N ASP A 284 -11.73 -12.18 -2.68
CA ASP A 284 -10.52 -12.71 -2.02
C ASP A 284 -10.12 -11.85 -0.82
N ALA A 285 -10.17 -10.52 -0.96
CA ALA A 285 -9.84 -9.61 0.13
C ALA A 285 -10.88 -9.65 1.27
N VAL A 286 -12.15 -9.83 0.96
CA VAL A 286 -13.21 -10.05 1.97
C VAL A 286 -12.96 -11.35 2.72
N THR A 287 -12.60 -12.41 2.00
CA THR A 287 -12.27 -13.71 2.62
C THR A 287 -11.06 -13.58 3.55
N GLU A 288 -10.00 -12.86 3.11
CA GLU A 288 -8.83 -12.57 3.94
C GLU A 288 -9.20 -11.77 5.20
N TYR A 289 -10.07 -10.77 5.05
CA TYR A 289 -10.58 -9.97 6.18
C TYR A 289 -11.30 -10.85 7.21
N LEU A 290 -12.21 -11.72 6.77
CA LEU A 290 -13.02 -12.58 7.62
C LEU A 290 -12.22 -13.65 8.38
N GLN A 291 -11.01 -13.99 7.93
CA GLN A 291 -10.12 -14.89 8.68
C GLN A 291 -9.70 -14.34 10.06
N ASN A 292 -9.67 -13.01 10.20
CA ASN A 292 -9.16 -12.35 11.40
C ASN A 292 -10.14 -11.37 12.04
N ASN A 293 -11.31 -11.14 11.42
CA ASN A 293 -12.30 -10.16 11.87
C ASN A 293 -13.72 -10.75 11.82
N SER A 294 -14.62 -10.17 12.57
CA SER A 294 -16.03 -10.53 12.56
C SER A 294 -16.75 -10.07 11.29
N SER A 295 -17.89 -10.65 11.01
CA SER A 295 -18.80 -10.24 9.91
C SER A 295 -19.57 -8.93 10.20
N ASP A 296 -19.06 -8.09 11.10
CA ASP A 296 -19.65 -6.80 11.42
C ASP A 296 -19.59 -5.84 10.23
N LEU A 297 -20.73 -5.33 9.82
CA LEU A 297 -20.89 -4.50 8.62
C LEU A 297 -20.19 -3.14 8.77
N ASP A 298 -20.34 -2.50 9.94
CA ASP A 298 -19.75 -1.18 10.19
C ASP A 298 -18.22 -1.26 10.32
N ALA A 299 -17.73 -2.34 10.92
CA ALA A 299 -16.30 -2.60 11.01
C ALA A 299 -15.70 -2.83 9.62
N PHE A 300 -16.39 -3.56 8.75
CA PHE A 300 -15.94 -3.77 7.37
C PHE A 300 -15.96 -2.46 6.54
N ILE A 301 -16.99 -1.62 6.67
CA ILE A 301 -17.05 -0.33 5.98
C ILE A 301 -15.89 0.58 6.44
N ARG A 302 -15.54 0.59 7.72
CA ARG A 302 -14.35 1.31 8.20
C ARG A 302 -13.06 0.77 7.59
N TYR A 303 -12.89 -0.56 7.60
CA TYR A 303 -11.74 -1.21 6.98
C TYR A 303 -11.62 -0.92 5.48
N TRP A 304 -12.76 -0.92 4.77
CA TRP A 304 -12.81 -0.48 3.38
C TRP A 304 -12.28 0.95 3.21
N ASN A 305 -12.82 1.91 3.96
CA ASN A 305 -12.45 3.31 3.83
C ASN A 305 -10.97 3.59 4.18
N GLU A 306 -10.42 2.89 5.14
CA GLU A 306 -9.05 3.10 5.63
C GLU A 306 -8.00 2.34 4.82
N THR A 307 -8.33 1.16 4.33
CA THR A 307 -7.32 0.23 3.79
C THR A 307 -7.70 -0.34 2.43
N LEU A 308 -8.86 -1.01 2.35
CA LEU A 308 -9.17 -1.89 1.22
C LEU A 308 -9.48 -1.13 -0.07
N CYS A 309 -10.07 0.06 0.01
CA CYS A 309 -10.33 0.93 -1.14
C CYS A 309 -9.05 1.24 -1.95
N ASN A 310 -7.90 1.27 -1.29
CA ASN A 310 -6.59 1.53 -1.91
C ASN A 310 -5.87 0.25 -2.38
N LYS A 311 -6.42 -0.95 -2.14
CA LYS A 311 -5.83 -2.20 -2.62
C LYS A 311 -5.93 -2.25 -4.14
N THR A 312 -4.80 -2.58 -4.78
CA THR A 312 -4.71 -2.67 -6.24
C THR A 312 -4.78 -4.12 -6.68
N ILE A 313 -5.40 -4.35 -7.84
CA ILE A 313 -5.39 -5.67 -8.48
C ILE A 313 -4.01 -5.90 -9.09
N PRO A 314 -3.40 -7.09 -8.92
CA PRO A 314 -2.20 -7.44 -9.67
C PRO A 314 -2.53 -7.36 -11.17
N SER A 315 -1.94 -6.40 -11.86
CA SER A 315 -1.99 -6.37 -13.31
C SER A 315 -1.23 -7.59 -13.81
N GLY A 316 -1.93 -8.61 -14.28
CA GLY A 316 -1.33 -9.72 -15.00
C GLY A 316 -0.49 -9.24 -16.19
N GLU A 317 0.03 -10.13 -17.00
CA GLU A 317 0.73 -9.81 -18.26
C GLU A 317 -0.24 -9.16 -19.28
N MET A 318 -0.78 -7.99 -18.95
CA MET A 318 -1.58 -7.20 -19.89
C MET A 318 -0.65 -6.41 -20.78
N ASP A 319 -0.88 -6.53 -22.09
CA ASP A 319 -0.19 -5.71 -23.08
C ASP A 319 -0.69 -4.27 -23.01
N GLY A 320 0.18 -3.32 -22.71
CA GLY A 320 -0.18 -1.90 -22.60
C GLY A 320 0.94 -1.00 -22.12
N ILE A 321 0.71 0.31 -22.28
CA ILE A 321 1.60 1.36 -21.79
C ILE A 321 1.56 1.37 -20.26
N ARG A 322 2.72 1.24 -19.62
CA ARG A 322 2.81 1.22 -18.16
C ARG A 322 2.86 2.63 -17.58
N ILE A 323 1.99 2.94 -16.61
CA ILE A 323 2.06 4.20 -15.86
C ILE A 323 2.40 3.91 -14.39
N LEU A 324 3.46 4.54 -13.89
CA LEU A 324 3.96 4.35 -12.53
C LEU A 324 4.33 5.69 -11.88
N SER A 325 4.26 5.77 -10.55
CA SER A 325 4.94 6.87 -9.86
C SER A 325 6.47 6.66 -9.88
N ILE A 326 7.23 7.76 -9.88
CA ILE A 326 8.70 7.73 -9.83
C ILE A 326 9.18 6.90 -8.63
N HIS A 327 8.51 6.97 -7.48
CA HIS A 327 8.87 6.17 -6.30
C HIS A 327 8.74 4.66 -6.52
N LYS A 328 7.69 4.21 -7.21
CA LYS A 328 7.48 2.80 -7.54
C LYS A 328 8.44 2.30 -8.60
N SER A 329 8.95 3.18 -9.46
CA SER A 329 9.91 2.83 -10.51
C SER A 329 11.33 2.56 -9.98
N LYS A 330 11.63 2.91 -8.72
CA LYS A 330 12.96 2.68 -8.14
C LYS A 330 13.35 1.22 -8.20
N GLY A 331 14.56 0.93 -8.73
CA GLY A 331 15.07 -0.43 -8.90
C GLY A 331 14.68 -1.08 -10.23
N LEU A 332 13.68 -0.55 -10.94
CA LEU A 332 13.24 -1.07 -12.22
C LEU A 332 14.04 -0.47 -13.39
N GLU A 333 13.86 -1.06 -14.58
CA GLU A 333 14.45 -0.63 -15.84
C GLU A 333 13.39 -0.71 -16.94
N PHE A 334 13.34 0.31 -17.80
CA PHE A 334 12.38 0.36 -18.89
C PHE A 334 13.09 0.74 -20.20
N HIS A 335 12.57 0.24 -21.31
CA HIS A 335 13.11 0.55 -22.63
C HIS A 335 12.97 2.03 -22.97
N THR A 336 11.74 2.55 -22.91
CA THR A 336 11.37 3.94 -23.18
C THR A 336 10.69 4.52 -21.94
N VAL A 337 11.17 5.66 -21.47
CA VAL A 337 10.64 6.38 -20.32
C VAL A 337 10.13 7.74 -20.76
N LEU A 338 8.87 8.00 -20.45
CA LEU A 338 8.19 9.28 -20.68
C LEU A 338 7.88 9.94 -19.34
N ILE A 339 8.25 11.21 -19.17
CA ILE A 339 8.02 11.95 -17.91
C ILE A 339 7.27 13.24 -18.23
N PRO A 340 5.92 13.21 -18.22
CA PRO A 340 5.09 14.30 -18.75
C PRO A 340 5.08 15.57 -17.88
N PHE A 341 5.40 15.49 -16.59
CA PHE A 341 5.26 16.62 -15.68
C PHE A 341 6.55 16.82 -14.86
N CYS A 342 7.58 17.41 -15.48
CA CYS A 342 8.81 17.80 -14.78
C CYS A 342 8.71 19.23 -14.20
N ASP A 343 7.57 19.55 -13.59
CA ASP A 343 7.23 20.89 -13.09
C ASP A 343 7.11 20.99 -11.56
N TRP A 344 7.46 19.92 -10.81
CA TRP A 344 7.36 19.97 -9.36
C TRP A 344 8.35 20.93 -8.73
N LYS A 345 7.98 21.45 -7.57
CA LYS A 345 8.80 22.43 -6.85
C LYS A 345 10.10 21.83 -6.31
N LEU A 346 11.17 22.61 -6.35
CA LEU A 346 12.47 22.26 -5.77
C LEU A 346 12.46 22.22 -4.25
N GLU A 347 11.64 23.07 -3.61
CA GLU A 347 11.54 23.14 -2.15
C GLU A 347 10.19 22.57 -1.68
N ASN A 348 9.20 23.41 -1.44
CA ASN A 348 7.93 23.00 -0.86
C ASN A 348 6.82 22.81 -1.89
N GLU A 349 6.11 21.69 -1.81
CA GLU A 349 4.84 21.52 -2.52
C GLU A 349 3.63 22.00 -1.72
N THR A 350 3.74 22.08 -0.38
CA THR A 350 2.66 22.53 0.51
C THR A 350 3.10 23.75 1.31
N ASN A 351 2.23 24.74 1.46
CA ASN A 351 2.52 26.02 2.15
C ASN A 351 2.59 25.89 3.69
N ASN A 352 2.48 24.69 4.27
CA ASN A 352 2.41 24.46 5.71
C ASN A 352 3.33 23.34 6.19
N GLN A 353 4.55 23.25 5.65
CA GLN A 353 5.52 22.28 6.16
C GLN A 353 6.09 22.78 7.48
N LEU A 354 5.85 22.03 8.55
CA LEU A 354 6.45 22.27 9.86
C LEU A 354 7.80 21.58 9.94
N ILE A 355 8.82 22.31 10.41
CA ILE A 355 10.10 21.77 10.79
C ILE A 355 10.37 21.99 12.28
N TRP A 356 11.09 21.06 12.88
CA TRP A 356 11.45 21.15 14.29
C TRP A 356 12.80 21.84 14.43
N CYS A 357 12.80 22.99 15.08
CA CYS A 357 13.98 23.82 15.24
C CYS A 357 14.41 23.89 16.71
N SER A 358 15.71 23.85 16.95
CA SER A 358 16.32 24.09 18.26
C SER A 358 16.91 25.50 18.27
N PRO A 359 16.27 26.49 18.89
CA PRO A 359 16.77 27.85 18.87
C PRO A 359 18.00 27.98 19.77
N THR A 360 19.03 28.69 19.28
CA THR A 360 20.31 28.88 19.98
C THR A 360 20.42 30.27 20.64
N GLU A 361 19.57 31.23 20.26
CA GLU A 361 19.64 32.60 20.71
C GLU A 361 18.56 32.95 21.74
N ALA A 362 18.91 33.81 22.69
CA ALA A 362 17.97 34.33 23.69
C ALA A 362 16.95 35.26 23.01
N PRO A 363 15.67 35.28 23.46
CA PRO A 363 15.13 34.54 24.63
C PRO A 363 14.71 33.10 24.31
N PHE A 364 14.76 32.69 23.06
CA PHE A 364 14.21 31.40 22.61
C PHE A 364 15.08 30.17 22.94
N SER A 365 16.36 30.40 23.30
CA SER A 365 17.29 29.31 23.69
C SER A 365 16.90 28.57 24.98
N THR A 366 15.85 29.00 25.67
CA THR A 366 15.27 28.28 26.80
C THR A 366 14.29 27.19 26.38
N LEU A 367 13.94 27.13 25.08
CA LEU A 367 13.07 26.12 24.50
C LEU A 367 13.94 25.09 23.82
N ASP A 368 13.76 23.81 24.15
CA ASP A 368 14.57 22.72 23.58
C ASP A 368 14.28 22.53 22.09
N ILE A 369 12.99 22.45 21.73
CA ILE A 369 12.52 22.25 20.34
C ILE A 369 11.22 22.99 20.13
N VAL A 370 11.10 23.70 18.99
CA VAL A 370 9.88 24.40 18.58
C VAL A 370 9.49 24.04 17.14
N PRO A 371 8.18 23.88 16.84
CA PRO A 371 7.70 23.74 15.48
C PRO A 371 7.65 25.11 14.78
N VAL A 372 8.27 25.21 13.62
CA VAL A 372 8.31 26.43 12.82
C VAL A 372 7.83 26.11 11.40
N ASN A 373 7.00 26.98 10.81
CA ASN A 373 6.61 26.86 9.42
C ASN A 373 7.82 27.16 8.52
N TYR A 374 8.15 26.22 7.66
CA TYR A 374 9.21 26.39 6.67
C TYR A 374 8.82 27.46 5.65
N SER A 375 9.62 28.50 5.57
CA SER A 375 9.44 29.59 4.60
C SER A 375 10.76 30.32 4.37
N SER A 376 10.87 31.04 3.24
CA SER A 376 12.05 31.86 2.91
C SER A 376 12.37 32.94 3.94
N THR A 377 11.35 33.42 4.69
CA THR A 377 11.55 34.42 5.77
C THR A 377 12.40 33.89 6.92
N MET A 378 12.54 32.56 7.08
CA MET A 378 13.42 31.99 8.08
C MET A 378 14.90 32.31 7.81
N ALA A 379 15.28 32.62 6.58
CA ALA A 379 16.65 32.99 6.20
C ALA A 379 17.12 34.27 6.92
N GLU A 380 16.19 35.14 7.31
CA GLU A 380 16.47 36.40 8.03
C GLU A 380 16.19 36.32 9.55
N SER A 381 15.94 35.12 10.06
CA SER A 381 15.57 34.87 11.45
C SER A 381 16.65 34.08 12.21
N VAL A 382 16.43 33.89 13.54
CA VAL A 382 17.25 33.04 14.40
C VAL A 382 17.25 31.56 13.95
N TYR A 383 16.36 31.17 13.03
CA TYR A 383 16.25 29.85 12.46
C TYR A 383 16.95 29.70 11.10
N ARG A 384 17.83 30.65 10.71
CA ARG A 384 18.56 30.65 9.45
C ARG A 384 19.25 29.30 9.17
N GLN A 385 19.97 28.76 10.17
CA GLN A 385 20.69 27.49 9.98
C GLN A 385 19.71 26.33 9.71
N ASN A 386 18.61 26.26 10.44
CA ASN A 386 17.58 25.24 10.21
C ASN A 386 16.96 25.35 8.81
N TYR A 387 16.76 26.58 8.31
CA TYR A 387 16.30 26.84 6.96
C TYR A 387 17.29 26.32 5.91
N LEU A 388 18.58 26.63 6.07
CA LEU A 388 19.64 26.19 5.12
C LEU A 388 19.76 24.68 5.09
N ASP A 389 19.76 24.03 6.25
CA ASP A 389 19.81 22.58 6.36
C ASP A 389 18.62 21.91 5.70
N GLU A 390 17.41 22.40 5.96
CA GLU A 390 16.19 21.86 5.37
C GLU A 390 16.13 22.10 3.86
N ARG A 391 16.51 23.30 3.39
CA ARG A 391 16.59 23.65 1.97
C ARG A 391 17.50 22.70 1.21
N LEU A 392 18.68 22.43 1.76
CA LEU A 392 19.61 21.46 1.19
C LEU A 392 19.01 20.08 1.11
N GLN A 393 18.34 19.62 2.15
CA GLN A 393 17.66 18.32 2.17
C GLN A 393 16.58 18.24 1.08
N LEU A 394 15.75 19.26 0.93
CA LEU A 394 14.69 19.33 -0.07
C LEU A 394 15.27 19.33 -1.50
N TRP A 395 16.33 20.07 -1.75
CA TRP A 395 17.01 20.09 -3.05
C TRP A 395 17.60 18.73 -3.42
N VAL A 396 18.30 18.10 -2.47
CA VAL A 396 18.83 16.75 -2.68
C VAL A 396 17.73 15.73 -2.92
N ASP A 397 16.64 15.79 -2.15
CA ASP A 397 15.50 14.88 -2.30
C ASP A 397 14.85 15.01 -3.69
N ASN A 398 14.60 16.23 -4.16
CA ASN A 398 13.98 16.47 -5.46
C ASN A 398 14.93 16.19 -6.63
N LEU A 399 16.21 16.48 -6.48
CA LEU A 399 17.22 16.13 -7.47
C LEU A 399 17.44 14.60 -7.55
N ASN A 400 17.45 13.90 -6.41
CA ASN A 400 17.47 12.44 -6.35
C ASN A 400 16.23 11.82 -7.04
N LEU A 401 15.06 12.45 -6.87
CA LEU A 401 13.84 12.01 -7.52
C LEU A 401 13.96 12.09 -9.05
N LEU A 402 14.49 13.21 -9.56
CA LEU A 402 14.78 13.38 -10.98
C LEU A 402 15.82 12.35 -11.47
N TYR A 403 16.90 12.15 -10.70
CA TYR A 403 17.93 11.17 -11.00
C TYR A 403 17.36 9.75 -11.08
N VAL A 404 16.51 9.36 -10.13
CA VAL A 404 15.84 8.07 -10.17
C VAL A 404 14.99 7.97 -11.43
N ALA A 405 14.16 8.98 -11.77
CA ALA A 405 13.30 8.95 -12.94
C ALA A 405 14.11 8.78 -14.24
N PHE A 406 15.14 9.60 -14.44
CA PHE A 406 15.92 9.62 -15.66
C PHE A 406 16.79 8.37 -15.84
N THR A 407 17.32 7.83 -14.76
CA THR A 407 18.11 6.60 -14.79
C THR A 407 17.29 5.32 -14.93
N ARG A 408 15.94 5.42 -15.07
CA ARG A 408 15.10 4.26 -15.43
C ARG A 408 15.16 3.96 -16.91
N ALA A 409 15.48 4.95 -17.74
CA ALA A 409 15.52 4.81 -19.19
C ALA A 409 16.71 3.95 -19.63
N GLY A 410 16.39 2.87 -20.33
CA GLY A 410 17.38 2.03 -21.01
C GLY A 410 17.83 2.62 -22.33
N LYS A 411 16.88 3.09 -23.17
CA LYS A 411 17.16 3.52 -24.53
C LYS A 411 16.62 4.88 -24.91
N ASN A 412 15.35 5.16 -24.60
CA ASN A 412 14.72 6.44 -24.95
C ASN A 412 14.26 7.13 -23.66
N LEU A 413 14.61 8.41 -23.51
CA LEU A 413 14.22 9.28 -22.41
C LEU A 413 13.56 10.53 -22.96
N ILE A 414 12.29 10.73 -22.67
CA ILE A 414 11.51 11.85 -23.18
C ILE A 414 10.79 12.51 -22.01
N PHE A 415 10.86 13.84 -21.91
CA PHE A 415 10.25 14.54 -20.79
C PHE A 415 9.74 15.92 -21.18
N TRP A 416 8.75 16.39 -20.40
CA TRP A 416 8.10 17.68 -20.61
C TRP A 416 8.25 18.57 -19.41
N CYS A 417 8.55 19.83 -19.67
CA CYS A 417 8.73 20.89 -18.70
C CYS A 417 7.71 22.01 -18.93
N LYS A 418 7.39 22.75 -17.89
CA LYS A 418 6.58 23.96 -17.99
C LYS A 418 7.49 25.18 -18.15
N LYS A 419 7.25 25.96 -19.21
CA LYS A 419 8.01 27.17 -19.48
C LYS A 419 7.77 28.29 -18.45
N GLY A 420 8.79 29.06 -18.13
CA GLY A 420 8.68 30.28 -17.31
C GLY A 420 8.33 30.08 -15.83
N GLN A 421 8.37 28.87 -15.29
CA GLN A 421 7.98 28.58 -13.90
C GLN A 421 9.19 28.56 -12.96
N LYS A 422 9.25 29.53 -12.01
CA LYS A 422 10.34 29.68 -11.04
C LYS A 422 10.22 28.74 -9.84
N GLY A 423 11.35 28.38 -9.23
CA GLY A 423 11.44 27.54 -8.04
C GLY A 423 11.04 26.08 -8.29
N THR A 424 11.10 25.62 -9.54
CA THR A 424 10.65 24.29 -9.93
C THR A 424 11.74 23.50 -10.65
N MET A 425 11.47 22.21 -10.85
CA MET A 425 12.33 21.35 -11.64
C MET A 425 12.42 21.80 -13.11
N SER A 426 11.35 22.40 -13.65
CA SER A 426 11.38 22.99 -15.00
C SER A 426 12.41 24.11 -15.12
N GLU A 427 12.51 25.01 -14.12
CA GLU A 427 13.54 26.07 -14.11
C GLU A 427 14.95 25.47 -14.03
N LEU A 428 15.14 24.47 -13.17
CA LEU A 428 16.42 23.76 -13.07
C LEU A 428 16.85 23.19 -14.43
N LEU A 429 15.92 22.51 -15.11
CA LEU A 429 16.18 21.89 -16.42
C LEU A 429 16.41 22.96 -17.51
N ALA A 430 15.65 24.05 -17.54
CA ALA A 430 15.83 25.15 -18.47
C ALA A 430 17.21 25.82 -18.35
N ASN A 431 17.77 25.87 -17.14
CA ASN A 431 19.11 26.44 -16.90
C ASN A 431 20.27 25.43 -17.07
N ALA A 432 20.00 24.14 -16.91
CA ALA A 432 21.01 23.10 -17.06
C ALA A 432 21.17 22.62 -18.52
N LEU A 433 20.06 22.52 -19.27
CA LEU A 433 20.07 22.02 -20.67
C LEU A 433 20.95 22.82 -21.63
N PRO A 434 21.01 24.17 -21.60
CA PRO A 434 21.93 24.91 -22.48
C PRO A 434 23.39 24.50 -22.32
N GLN A 435 23.82 24.18 -21.08
CA GLN A 435 25.17 23.67 -20.85
C GLN A 435 25.37 22.26 -21.39
N VAL A 436 24.31 21.43 -21.36
CA VAL A 436 24.33 20.08 -21.94
C VAL A 436 24.41 20.16 -23.44
N ALA A 437 23.58 21.01 -24.09
CA ALA A 437 23.55 21.24 -25.54
C ALA A 437 24.91 21.76 -26.05
N ALA A 438 25.49 22.75 -25.34
CA ALA A 438 26.81 23.28 -25.69
C ALA A 438 27.92 22.20 -25.63
N ARG A 439 27.89 21.28 -24.66
CA ARG A 439 28.82 20.14 -24.55
C ARG A 439 28.62 19.12 -25.71
N GLU A 440 27.45 19.10 -26.32
CA GLU A 440 27.12 18.24 -27.47
C GLU A 440 27.30 18.94 -28.82
N GLY A 441 27.72 20.21 -28.79
CA GLY A 441 28.05 21.00 -29.99
C GLY A 441 26.96 21.96 -30.48
N ASP A 442 25.87 22.09 -29.75
CA ASP A 442 24.81 23.08 -29.97
C ASP A 442 24.88 24.21 -28.92
N GLU A 443 25.69 25.23 -29.24
CA GLU A 443 25.91 26.39 -28.36
C GLU A 443 24.74 27.39 -28.35
N ASN A 444 23.79 27.27 -29.30
CA ASN A 444 22.69 28.25 -29.47
C ASN A 444 21.33 27.67 -29.08
N TRP A 445 21.27 26.45 -28.53
CA TRP A 445 19.99 25.88 -28.13
C TRP A 445 19.33 26.71 -27.01
N ASP A 446 18.03 26.94 -27.15
CA ASP A 446 17.18 27.59 -26.18
C ASP A 446 15.87 26.78 -25.96
N GLU A 447 15.05 27.16 -24.99
CA GLU A 447 13.81 26.45 -24.61
C GLU A 447 12.64 26.66 -25.60
N GLU A 448 12.82 27.44 -26.68
CA GLU A 448 11.80 27.64 -27.70
C GLU A 448 11.68 26.41 -28.63
N GLU A 449 12.76 25.67 -28.81
CA GLU A 449 12.78 24.44 -29.59
C GLU A 449 12.98 23.20 -28.68
N PRO A 450 12.40 22.04 -29.05
CA PRO A 450 12.68 20.81 -28.29
C PRO A 450 14.17 20.48 -28.34
N TYR A 451 14.74 20.15 -27.19
CA TYR A 451 16.08 19.56 -27.14
C TYR A 451 15.98 18.11 -27.61
N GLU A 452 16.78 17.75 -28.61
CA GLU A 452 16.88 16.37 -29.08
C GLU A 452 18.34 15.93 -29.21
N SER A 453 18.65 14.71 -28.76
CA SER A 453 19.98 14.13 -28.87
C SER A 453 19.90 12.62 -29.13
N GLY A 454 20.72 12.16 -30.10
CA GLY A 454 20.80 10.77 -30.51
C GLY A 454 19.70 10.30 -31.45
N GLU A 455 19.58 9.00 -31.62
CA GLU A 455 18.61 8.36 -32.50
C GLU A 455 17.64 7.50 -31.72
N LEU A 456 16.35 7.57 -32.10
CA LEU A 456 15.29 6.79 -31.46
C LEU A 456 15.55 5.30 -31.65
N CYS A 457 15.53 4.57 -30.54
CA CYS A 457 15.76 3.14 -30.52
C CYS A 457 14.41 2.39 -30.56
N PRO A 458 14.09 1.65 -31.63
CA PRO A 458 12.91 0.80 -31.70
C PRO A 458 13.04 -0.43 -30.80
N SER A 459 11.91 -1.10 -30.57
CA SER A 459 11.89 -2.39 -29.87
C SER A 459 12.56 -3.48 -30.71
N LYS A 460 13.39 -4.32 -30.11
CA LYS A 460 14.21 -5.33 -30.82
C LYS A 460 13.44 -6.57 -31.30
N TYR A 461 12.18 -6.45 -31.64
CA TYR A 461 11.43 -7.58 -32.24
C TYR A 461 10.85 -7.17 -33.57
N THR A 462 11.61 -7.43 -34.64
CA THR A 462 11.02 -7.64 -35.95
C THR A 462 10.61 -9.12 -36.01
N GLU A 463 9.35 -9.40 -36.33
CA GLU A 463 8.78 -10.74 -36.50
C GLU A 463 9.38 -11.52 -37.70
N THR A 464 10.50 -11.05 -38.27
CA THR A 464 11.10 -11.62 -39.48
C THR A 464 12.08 -12.76 -39.26
N ASP A 465 12.51 -13.01 -38.04
CA ASP A 465 13.34 -14.17 -37.74
C ASP A 465 12.56 -15.16 -36.88
N GLY A 466 12.03 -16.20 -37.48
CA GLY A 466 11.29 -17.29 -36.84
C GLY A 466 12.11 -18.12 -35.83
N HIS A 467 13.02 -17.50 -35.13
CA HIS A 467 13.67 -18.01 -33.96
C HIS A 467 13.08 -17.31 -32.74
N LEU A 468 12.43 -18.10 -31.88
CA LEU A 468 12.21 -17.75 -30.49
C LEU A 468 13.47 -17.03 -29.98
N PRO A 469 13.37 -15.85 -29.33
CA PRO A 469 14.52 -15.20 -28.75
C PRO A 469 15.23 -16.23 -27.90
N GLU A 470 16.52 -16.48 -28.20
CA GLU A 470 17.38 -17.18 -27.24
C GLU A 470 17.09 -16.51 -25.90
N ALA A 471 16.53 -17.28 -24.98
CA ALA A 471 16.24 -16.84 -23.63
C ALA A 471 17.40 -15.97 -23.21
N ARG A 472 17.11 -14.71 -22.81
CA ARG A 472 18.11 -13.74 -22.31
C ARG A 472 19.24 -14.56 -21.72
N LYS A 473 20.47 -14.44 -22.26
CA LYS A 473 21.63 -15.00 -21.57
C LYS A 473 21.56 -14.38 -20.20
N VAL A 474 20.88 -15.11 -19.31
CA VAL A 474 20.78 -14.75 -17.90
C VAL A 474 22.20 -14.43 -17.54
N SER A 475 22.46 -13.20 -17.11
CA SER A 475 23.75 -12.79 -16.58
C SER A 475 24.21 -13.96 -15.74
N ALA A 476 25.46 -14.40 -15.90
CA ALA A 476 25.96 -15.61 -15.24
C ALA A 476 25.84 -15.44 -13.73
N ASN A 477 24.61 -15.48 -13.25
CA ASN A 477 24.29 -15.59 -11.86
C ASN A 477 24.80 -16.97 -11.47
N ARG A 478 25.90 -17.01 -10.73
CA ARG A 478 26.49 -18.25 -10.22
C ARG A 478 25.45 -19.12 -9.49
N LEU A 479 24.40 -18.50 -8.95
CA LEU A 479 23.25 -19.18 -8.34
C LEU A 479 22.26 -19.76 -9.36
N ALA A 480 22.30 -19.31 -10.62
CA ALA A 480 21.49 -19.86 -11.72
C ALA A 480 22.27 -20.84 -12.62
N GLN A 481 23.57 -21.01 -12.42
CA GLN A 481 24.30 -22.09 -13.03
C GLN A 481 23.76 -23.40 -12.41
N LYS A 482 23.08 -24.21 -13.22
CA LYS A 482 22.78 -25.59 -12.81
C LYS A 482 24.11 -26.21 -12.44
N PRO A 483 24.34 -26.60 -11.19
CA PRO A 483 25.55 -27.35 -10.85
C PRO A 483 25.56 -28.60 -11.74
N ASP A 484 26.73 -28.93 -12.27
CA ASP A 484 26.94 -30.24 -12.86
C ASP A 484 26.37 -31.29 -11.90
N LYS A 485 25.60 -32.24 -12.44
CA LYS A 485 24.88 -33.23 -11.66
C LYS A 485 25.80 -33.86 -10.61
N LEU A 486 25.84 -33.25 -9.43
CA LEU A 486 26.36 -33.92 -8.25
C LEU A 486 25.34 -34.96 -7.85
N PRO A 487 25.69 -36.24 -7.76
CA PRO A 487 24.81 -37.24 -7.20
C PRO A 487 24.63 -36.90 -5.72
N VAL A 488 23.58 -36.20 -5.39
CA VAL A 488 23.16 -36.01 -4.01
C VAL A 488 22.44 -37.28 -3.60
N HIS A 489 23.11 -38.16 -2.85
CA HIS A 489 22.44 -39.21 -2.08
C HIS A 489 21.65 -38.46 -0.97
N MET A 490 20.36 -38.22 -1.25
CA MET A 490 19.43 -37.90 -0.19
C MET A 490 18.95 -39.23 0.37
N GLU A 491 19.39 -39.58 1.58
CA GLU A 491 18.62 -40.51 2.39
C GLU A 491 17.26 -39.84 2.59
N SER A 492 16.23 -40.45 2.00
CA SER A 492 14.85 -40.00 2.27
C SER A 492 14.54 -40.37 3.71
N MET A 493 14.82 -39.47 4.63
CA MET A 493 14.04 -39.46 5.86
C MET A 493 12.61 -39.18 5.40
N ARG A 494 11.71 -40.10 5.68
CA ARG A 494 10.28 -39.86 5.61
C ARG A 494 9.98 -38.83 6.70
N HIS A 495 10.13 -37.55 6.36
CA HIS A 495 9.40 -36.53 7.05
C HIS A 495 7.99 -36.52 6.44
N ASP A 496 7.02 -36.90 7.21
CA ASP A 496 5.64 -36.64 6.89
C ASP A 496 5.55 -35.14 6.56
N ILE A 497 5.06 -34.84 5.35
CA ILE A 497 4.90 -33.47 4.89
C ILE A 497 3.77 -32.87 5.72
N GLU A 498 4.11 -32.16 6.78
CA GLU A 498 3.15 -31.37 7.52
C GLU A 498 2.75 -30.17 6.65
N PHE A 499 1.54 -30.21 6.12
CA PHE A 499 0.90 -29.04 5.57
C PHE A 499 0.58 -28.09 6.73
N ARG A 500 1.39 -27.04 6.91
CA ARG A 500 1.05 -25.92 7.80
C ARG A 500 0.02 -25.03 7.11
N GLN A 501 -1.23 -25.25 7.38
CA GLN A 501 -2.29 -24.32 6.93
C GLN A 501 -2.26 -23.14 7.91
N SER A 502 -2.31 -22.72 8.82
CA SER A 502 -2.09 -21.52 9.65
C SER A 502 -1.48 -21.88 11.00
N ASN A 503 -0.91 -20.91 11.69
CA ASN A 503 -0.41 -21.12 13.06
C ASN A 503 -1.51 -21.63 14.02
N ARG A 504 -2.80 -21.34 13.74
CA ARG A 504 -3.93 -21.82 14.54
C ARG A 504 -4.33 -23.26 14.22
N SER A 505 -4.20 -23.72 12.97
CA SER A 505 -4.47 -25.11 12.62
C SER A 505 -3.34 -26.05 13.00
N ALA A 506 -2.09 -25.56 13.09
CA ALA A 506 -0.97 -26.34 13.62
C ALA A 506 -1.17 -26.70 15.11
N ASP A 507 -1.64 -25.77 15.93
CA ASP A 507 -1.96 -25.98 17.34
C ASP A 507 -3.10 -27.02 17.52
N PHE A 508 -3.99 -27.11 16.53
CA PHE A 508 -5.12 -28.04 16.55
C PHE A 508 -4.72 -29.48 16.12
N ILE A 509 -3.80 -29.59 15.15
CA ILE A 509 -3.32 -30.89 14.61
C ILE A 509 -2.29 -31.53 15.55
N GLN A 510 -1.44 -30.75 16.22
CA GLN A 510 -0.45 -31.25 17.19
C GLN A 510 -1.07 -31.86 18.46
N GLY A 511 -2.36 -31.66 18.72
CA GLY A 511 -3.09 -32.31 19.83
C GLY A 511 -3.34 -33.82 19.67
N VAL A 512 -2.82 -34.45 18.60
CA VAL A 512 -3.06 -35.86 18.26
C VAL A 512 -1.93 -36.79 18.70
N ASP A 513 -0.76 -36.26 19.09
CA ASP A 513 0.32 -37.11 19.63
C ASP A 513 0.08 -37.51 21.07
N GLU A 514 0.06 -38.82 21.31
CA GLU A 514 -0.35 -39.46 22.56
C GLU A 514 0.54 -39.19 23.77
N GLU A 515 1.64 -38.44 23.64
CA GLU A 515 2.63 -38.27 24.73
C GLU A 515 2.60 -36.91 25.43
N ASP A 516 1.87 -35.90 24.93
CA ASP A 516 1.88 -34.57 25.56
C ASP A 516 0.52 -34.24 26.21
N SER A 517 0.38 -34.60 27.48
CA SER A 517 -0.86 -34.47 28.26
C SER A 517 -1.32 -33.02 28.43
N ASP A 518 -0.40 -32.05 28.45
CA ASP A 518 -0.73 -30.62 28.70
C ASP A 518 -1.39 -29.94 27.52
N ASN A 519 -0.97 -30.22 26.28
CA ASN A 519 -1.57 -29.68 25.08
C ASN A 519 -2.97 -30.26 24.80
N ARG A 520 -3.21 -31.49 25.16
CA ARG A 520 -4.50 -32.19 25.05
C ARG A 520 -5.58 -31.52 25.91
N PHE A 521 -5.23 -31.06 27.12
CA PHE A 521 -6.14 -30.35 28.02
C PHE A 521 -6.46 -28.95 27.54
N ILE A 522 -5.49 -28.24 26.94
CA ILE A 522 -5.67 -26.88 26.42
C ILE A 522 -6.61 -26.89 25.21
N ASN A 523 -6.43 -27.82 24.27
CA ASN A 523 -7.26 -27.93 23.07
C ASN A 523 -8.69 -28.37 23.39
N ARG A 524 -8.85 -29.34 24.32
CA ARG A 524 -10.17 -29.77 24.81
C ARG A 524 -10.88 -28.63 25.54
N GLY A 525 -10.14 -27.82 26.30
CA GLY A 525 -10.67 -26.66 26.99
C GLY A 525 -11.22 -25.60 26.07
N ARG A 526 -10.50 -25.29 24.98
CA ARG A 526 -10.95 -24.34 23.94
C ARG A 526 -12.20 -24.83 23.20
N LEU A 527 -12.21 -26.10 22.82
CA LEU A 527 -13.35 -26.71 22.15
C LEU A 527 -14.63 -26.64 23.00
N LEU A 528 -14.54 -27.03 24.28
CA LEU A 528 -15.66 -26.95 25.18
C LEU A 528 -16.09 -25.49 25.44
N HIS A 529 -15.15 -24.56 25.52
CA HIS A 529 -15.47 -23.14 25.62
C HIS A 529 -16.28 -22.66 24.41
N THR A 530 -15.84 -22.96 23.19
CA THR A 530 -16.56 -22.62 21.96
C THR A 530 -17.96 -23.25 21.94
N LEU A 531 -18.07 -24.53 22.32
CA LEU A 531 -19.34 -25.24 22.38
C LEU A 531 -20.33 -24.58 23.35
N PHE A 532 -19.91 -24.36 24.63
CA PHE A 532 -20.80 -23.78 25.65
C PHE A 532 -21.12 -22.31 25.40
N SER A 533 -20.28 -21.58 24.66
CA SER A 533 -20.59 -20.21 24.23
C SER A 533 -21.66 -20.17 23.13
N ALA A 534 -21.71 -21.19 22.26
CA ALA A 534 -22.65 -21.28 21.14
C ALA A 534 -24.05 -21.77 21.57
N ILE A 535 -24.17 -22.52 22.68
CA ILE A 535 -25.45 -23.06 23.16
C ILE A 535 -26.23 -21.95 23.87
N GLU A 536 -27.44 -21.65 23.45
CA GLU A 536 -28.36 -20.74 24.14
C GLU A 536 -29.39 -21.49 24.99
N THR A 537 -29.91 -22.59 24.45
CA THR A 537 -30.90 -23.47 25.13
C THR A 537 -30.49 -24.94 25.03
N GLU A 538 -31.12 -25.79 25.82
CA GLU A 538 -30.86 -27.25 25.79
C GLU A 538 -31.13 -27.88 24.41
N GLU A 539 -32.05 -27.29 23.62
CA GLU A 539 -32.37 -27.76 22.28
C GLU A 539 -31.25 -27.54 21.25
N ASP A 540 -30.32 -26.61 21.52
CA ASP A 540 -29.23 -26.26 20.60
C ASP A 540 -28.03 -27.21 20.73
N ILE A 541 -27.96 -28.07 21.72
CA ILE A 541 -26.78 -28.89 22.04
C ILE A 541 -26.35 -29.73 20.82
N ASP A 542 -27.29 -30.51 20.28
CA ASP A 542 -26.98 -31.41 19.19
C ASP A 542 -26.57 -30.65 17.92
N ASN A 543 -27.29 -29.59 17.59
CA ASN A 543 -26.96 -28.73 16.46
C ASN A 543 -25.57 -28.09 16.59
N ALA A 544 -25.21 -27.60 17.79
CA ALA A 544 -23.91 -26.98 18.03
C ALA A 544 -22.76 -28.00 17.92
N ILE A 545 -22.97 -29.24 18.38
CA ILE A 545 -21.99 -30.30 18.24
C ILE A 545 -21.86 -30.73 16.75
N ASP A 546 -22.98 -30.92 16.06
CA ASP A 546 -23.01 -31.29 14.64
C ASP A 546 -22.34 -30.23 13.77
N GLN A 547 -22.48 -28.95 14.11
CA GLN A 547 -21.75 -27.87 13.43
C GLN A 547 -20.25 -27.95 13.63
N LEU A 548 -19.77 -28.22 14.85
CA LEU A 548 -18.32 -28.40 15.12
C LEU A 548 -17.75 -29.63 14.42
N VAL A 549 -18.57 -30.68 14.20
CA VAL A 549 -18.20 -31.84 13.40
C VAL A 549 -18.13 -31.48 11.92
N PHE A 550 -19.11 -30.75 11.42
CA PHE A 550 -19.17 -30.27 10.02
C PHE A 550 -17.98 -29.35 9.69
N GLU A 551 -17.61 -28.47 10.61
CA GLU A 551 -16.45 -27.58 10.49
C GLU A 551 -15.09 -28.32 10.59
N GLY A 552 -15.11 -29.61 10.90
CA GLY A 552 -13.91 -30.44 11.07
C GLY A 552 -13.15 -30.17 12.37
N ILE A 553 -13.77 -29.45 13.29
CA ILE A 553 -13.19 -29.15 14.62
C ILE A 553 -13.21 -30.42 15.51
N ILE A 554 -14.26 -31.23 15.37
CA ILE A 554 -14.35 -32.58 15.97
C ILE A 554 -14.10 -33.59 14.84
N GLY A 555 -12.88 -34.16 14.80
CA GLY A 555 -12.46 -35.00 13.68
C GLY A 555 -12.60 -36.52 13.92
N LYS A 556 -12.89 -36.96 15.15
CA LYS A 556 -12.99 -38.40 15.50
C LYS A 556 -14.34 -38.70 16.16
N PRO A 557 -15.05 -39.79 15.74
CA PRO A 557 -16.33 -40.18 16.34
C PRO A 557 -16.27 -40.41 17.86
N GLU A 558 -15.19 -40.97 18.35
CA GLU A 558 -14.96 -41.21 19.81
C GLU A 558 -14.86 -39.89 20.61
N THR A 559 -14.31 -38.85 19.97
CA THR A 559 -14.23 -37.51 20.57
C THR A 559 -15.60 -36.85 20.61
N GLU A 560 -16.38 -37.00 19.53
CA GLU A 560 -17.77 -36.52 19.42
C GLU A 560 -18.64 -37.14 20.49
N GLU A 561 -18.63 -38.47 20.63
CA GLU A 561 -19.42 -39.19 21.63
C GLU A 561 -19.07 -38.76 23.05
N SER A 562 -17.78 -38.61 23.36
CA SER A 562 -17.30 -38.16 24.68
C SER A 562 -17.72 -36.71 24.97
N ILE A 563 -17.78 -35.82 23.95
CA ILE A 563 -18.21 -34.44 24.14
C ILE A 563 -19.72 -34.39 24.30
N ARG A 564 -20.47 -35.16 23.54
CA ARG A 564 -21.92 -35.23 23.61
C ARG A 564 -22.35 -35.75 24.98
N GLU A 565 -21.74 -36.83 25.51
CA GLU A 565 -21.99 -37.36 26.86
C GLU A 565 -21.66 -36.32 27.94
N LEU A 566 -20.51 -35.65 27.85
CA LEU A 566 -20.10 -34.64 28.82
C LEU A 566 -21.03 -33.44 28.83
N THR A 567 -21.49 -32.99 27.69
CA THR A 567 -22.41 -31.87 27.56
C THR A 567 -23.78 -32.21 28.12
N HIS A 568 -24.36 -33.37 27.75
CA HIS A 568 -25.63 -33.82 28.30
C HIS A 568 -25.55 -34.05 29.82
N HIS A 569 -24.42 -34.56 30.31
CA HIS A 569 -24.23 -34.69 31.74
C HIS A 569 -24.19 -33.32 32.45
N ALA A 570 -23.52 -32.33 31.91
CA ALA A 570 -23.50 -30.98 32.46
C ALA A 570 -24.92 -30.36 32.48
N PHE A 571 -25.68 -30.55 31.42
CA PHE A 571 -27.09 -30.06 31.31
C PHE A 571 -28.08 -30.87 32.19
N SER A 572 -27.71 -32.03 32.68
CA SER A 572 -28.55 -32.75 33.64
C SER A 572 -28.53 -32.13 35.05
N LEU A 573 -27.63 -31.21 35.32
CA LEU A 573 -27.55 -30.50 36.59
C LEU A 573 -28.67 -29.46 36.74
N PRO A 574 -29.48 -29.43 37.79
CA PRO A 574 -30.64 -28.53 37.92
C PRO A 574 -30.30 -27.05 37.76
N GLN A 575 -29.13 -26.64 38.21
CA GLN A 575 -28.66 -25.26 38.11
C GLN A 575 -28.33 -24.88 36.67
N VAL A 576 -27.72 -25.79 35.88
CA VAL A 576 -27.39 -25.57 34.47
C VAL A 576 -28.66 -25.58 33.64
N GLN A 577 -29.64 -26.44 33.94
CA GLN A 577 -30.92 -26.42 33.26
C GLN A 577 -31.65 -25.09 33.39
N ASP A 578 -31.63 -24.45 34.57
CA ASP A 578 -32.22 -23.12 34.76
C ASP A 578 -31.47 -22.08 33.93
N TRP A 579 -30.14 -22.13 33.87
CA TRP A 579 -29.33 -21.17 33.07
C TRP A 579 -29.54 -21.26 31.57
N TYR A 580 -29.92 -22.41 31.06
CA TYR A 580 -30.19 -22.67 29.65
C TYR A 580 -31.67 -22.91 29.33
N SER A 581 -32.55 -22.43 30.18
CA SER A 581 -34.02 -22.59 30.04
C SER A 581 -34.68 -21.70 29.04
N GLY A 582 -33.93 -20.80 28.37
CA GLY A 582 -34.47 -19.80 27.46
C GLY A 582 -35.16 -18.60 28.15
N ASN A 583 -35.22 -18.58 29.49
CA ASN A 583 -35.88 -17.52 30.27
C ASN A 583 -34.94 -16.36 30.68
N TRP A 584 -33.72 -16.39 30.22
CA TRP A 584 -32.70 -15.39 30.49
C TRP A 584 -32.41 -14.52 29.30
N HIS A 585 -32.15 -13.24 29.52
CA HIS A 585 -31.55 -12.37 28.52
C HIS A 585 -30.04 -12.57 28.56
N LEU A 586 -29.45 -13.01 27.44
CA LEU A 586 -28.07 -13.47 27.39
C LEU A 586 -27.15 -12.39 26.80
N PHE A 587 -25.97 -12.23 27.41
CA PHE A 587 -24.86 -11.43 26.91
C PHE A 587 -23.63 -12.34 26.86
N ASN A 588 -23.41 -12.98 25.71
CA ASN A 588 -22.28 -13.88 25.49
C ASN A 588 -21.08 -13.09 25.01
N GLU A 589 -19.91 -13.27 25.64
CA GLU A 589 -18.64 -12.64 25.26
C GLU A 589 -18.72 -11.11 25.08
N CYS A 590 -19.56 -10.42 25.84
CA CYS A 590 -19.72 -8.98 25.78
C CYS A 590 -18.67 -8.24 26.59
N ASP A 591 -18.05 -7.23 26.01
CA ASP A 591 -17.04 -6.43 26.69
C ASP A 591 -17.68 -5.49 27.73
N ILE A 592 -17.21 -5.56 28.97
CA ILE A 592 -17.45 -4.55 29.99
C ILE A 592 -16.32 -3.53 29.90
N ILE A 593 -16.66 -2.29 29.53
CA ILE A 593 -15.70 -1.20 29.35
C ILE A 593 -15.81 -0.23 30.52
N TRP A 594 -14.66 0.15 31.11
CA TRP A 594 -14.65 1.20 32.14
C TRP A 594 -13.42 2.08 32.00
N GLN A 595 -13.52 3.31 32.51
CA GLN A 595 -12.43 4.26 32.56
C GLN A 595 -11.86 4.38 33.97
N GLU A 596 -10.56 4.24 34.10
CA GLU A 596 -9.86 4.44 35.39
C GLU A 596 -8.60 5.27 35.14
N ARG A 597 -8.45 6.37 35.85
CA ARG A 597 -7.32 7.33 35.74
C ARG A 597 -7.05 7.85 34.34
N GLY A 598 -8.09 7.94 33.49
CA GLY A 598 -7.97 8.41 32.11
C GLY A 598 -7.67 7.31 31.08
N GLU A 599 -7.38 6.09 31.52
CA GLU A 599 -7.19 4.93 30.66
C GLU A 599 -8.48 4.11 30.53
N LEU A 600 -8.74 3.61 29.32
CA LEU A 600 -9.85 2.71 29.04
C LEU A 600 -9.40 1.27 29.29
N HIS A 601 -10.19 0.55 30.09
CA HIS A 601 -9.97 -0.86 30.41
C HIS A 601 -11.16 -1.67 29.90
N THR A 602 -10.90 -2.90 29.48
CA THR A 602 -11.92 -3.85 29.04
C THR A 602 -11.78 -5.18 29.77
N ARG A 603 -12.89 -5.81 30.05
CA ARG A 603 -12.95 -7.21 30.49
C ARG A 603 -14.14 -7.89 29.86
N ARG A 604 -13.95 -9.13 29.44
CA ARG A 604 -14.95 -9.92 28.75
C ARG A 604 -15.30 -11.16 29.61
N PRO A 605 -16.45 -11.21 30.28
CA PRO A 605 -16.99 -12.43 30.85
C PRO A 605 -17.49 -13.35 29.74
N ASP A 606 -17.40 -14.66 29.91
CA ASP A 606 -17.85 -15.61 28.90
C ASP A 606 -19.37 -15.51 28.70
N ARG A 607 -20.15 -15.39 29.80
CA ARG A 607 -21.60 -15.21 29.76
C ARG A 607 -22.09 -14.39 30.94
N VAL A 608 -22.95 -13.42 30.69
CA VAL A 608 -23.76 -12.69 31.67
C VAL A 608 -25.22 -12.90 31.32
N MET A 609 -26.03 -13.27 32.26
CA MET A 609 -27.46 -13.57 32.08
C MET A 609 -28.29 -12.72 33.02
N MET A 610 -29.40 -12.20 32.54
CA MET A 610 -30.29 -11.33 33.27
C MET A 610 -31.74 -11.83 33.21
N ARG A 611 -32.40 -11.91 34.40
CA ARG A 611 -33.81 -12.25 34.51
C ARG A 611 -34.47 -11.33 35.53
N GLY A 612 -35.14 -10.29 35.05
CA GLY A 612 -35.66 -9.25 35.94
C GLY A 612 -34.55 -8.52 36.66
N ASN A 613 -34.47 -8.65 37.99
CA ASN A 613 -33.38 -8.06 38.78
C ASN A 613 -32.25 -9.05 39.09
N GLU A 614 -32.39 -10.31 38.76
CA GLU A 614 -31.40 -11.35 38.99
C GLU A 614 -30.34 -11.34 37.87
N ILE A 615 -29.07 -11.39 38.23
CA ILE A 615 -27.93 -11.41 37.31
C ILE A 615 -27.03 -12.58 37.65
N VAL A 616 -26.67 -13.39 36.68
CA VAL A 616 -25.71 -14.49 36.85
C VAL A 616 -24.54 -14.26 35.90
N VAL A 617 -23.32 -14.39 36.43
CA VAL A 617 -22.07 -14.30 35.65
C VAL A 617 -21.43 -15.67 35.62
N ILE A 618 -21.21 -16.16 34.40
CA ILE A 618 -20.55 -17.46 34.18
C ILE A 618 -19.23 -17.21 33.43
N ASP A 619 -18.22 -17.94 33.87
CA ASP A 619 -16.90 -17.98 33.25
C ASP A 619 -16.47 -19.45 33.12
N PHE A 620 -16.41 -19.93 31.85
CA PHE A 620 -16.18 -21.37 31.58
C PHE A 620 -14.72 -21.74 31.79
N LYS A 621 -14.47 -22.69 32.66
CA LYS A 621 -13.12 -23.19 32.97
C LYS A 621 -13.08 -24.71 32.92
N PHE A 622 -12.45 -25.23 31.90
CA PHE A 622 -12.33 -26.68 31.68
C PHE A 622 -10.91 -27.13 32.09
N GLY A 623 -10.73 -27.46 33.33
CA GLY A 623 -9.45 -27.91 33.86
C GLY A 623 -9.39 -28.02 35.40
N LYS A 624 -8.18 -28.05 35.99
CA LYS A 624 -8.02 -28.09 37.44
C LYS A 624 -8.47 -26.80 38.09
N GLN A 625 -9.25 -26.92 39.20
CA GLN A 625 -9.75 -25.78 39.95
C GLN A 625 -8.60 -24.90 40.47
N ASN A 626 -8.68 -23.58 40.22
CA ASN A 626 -7.70 -22.61 40.69
C ASN A 626 -8.38 -21.44 41.41
N LYS A 627 -7.82 -21.02 42.51
CA LYS A 627 -8.33 -19.89 43.33
C LYS A 627 -8.34 -18.56 42.55
N LYS A 628 -7.55 -18.44 41.49
CA LYS A 628 -7.54 -17.26 40.61
C LYS A 628 -8.87 -17.06 39.85
N TYR A 629 -9.59 -18.13 39.54
CA TYR A 629 -10.86 -18.08 38.81
C TYR A 629 -11.95 -17.38 39.65
N ASN A 630 -12.01 -17.65 40.93
CA ASN A 630 -12.94 -16.96 41.82
C ASN A 630 -12.68 -15.43 41.87
N LYS A 631 -11.41 -15.01 41.83
CA LYS A 631 -11.06 -13.58 41.77
C LYS A 631 -11.47 -12.93 40.44
N GLN A 632 -11.42 -13.67 39.36
CA GLN A 632 -11.84 -13.19 38.06
C GLN A 632 -13.34 -12.91 38.05
N VAL A 633 -14.16 -13.88 38.45
CA VAL A 633 -15.61 -13.71 38.54
C VAL A 633 -15.99 -12.59 39.51
N GLN A 634 -15.36 -12.53 40.71
CA GLN A 634 -15.55 -11.41 41.62
C GLN A 634 -15.24 -10.05 40.98
N GLY A 635 -14.23 -9.98 40.10
CA GLY A 635 -13.90 -8.78 39.36
C GLY A 635 -15.02 -8.36 38.39
N TYR A 636 -15.66 -9.32 37.73
CA TYR A 636 -16.83 -9.05 36.85
C TYR A 636 -18.03 -8.57 37.70
N MET A 637 -18.34 -9.20 38.82
CA MET A 637 -19.41 -8.78 39.72
C MET A 637 -19.20 -7.35 40.24
N GLN A 638 -17.95 -6.96 40.55
CA GLN A 638 -17.63 -5.58 40.95
C GLN A 638 -17.85 -4.58 39.82
N LEU A 639 -17.53 -4.93 38.57
CA LEU A 639 -17.76 -4.07 37.42
C LEU A 639 -19.25 -3.89 37.16
N LEU A 640 -20.05 -4.95 37.22
CA LEU A 640 -21.51 -4.88 37.13
C LEU A 640 -22.11 -4.00 38.25
N THR A 641 -21.58 -4.10 39.46
CA THR A 641 -21.99 -3.22 40.56
C THR A 641 -21.67 -1.74 40.25
N ARG A 642 -20.52 -1.45 39.65
CA ARG A 642 -20.17 -0.09 39.19
C ARG A 642 -21.08 0.41 38.07
N MET A 643 -21.64 -0.46 37.25
CA MET A 643 -22.65 -0.13 36.22
C MET A 643 -24.01 0.20 36.83
N GLY A 644 -24.22 0.03 38.10
CA GLY A 644 -25.44 0.37 38.82
C GLY A 644 -26.33 -0.79 39.24
N TYR A 645 -25.92 -2.02 38.97
CA TYR A 645 -26.65 -3.20 39.47
C TYR A 645 -26.44 -3.44 40.96
N LEU A 646 -27.49 -3.87 41.66
CA LEU A 646 -27.40 -4.14 43.10
C LEU A 646 -26.56 -5.40 43.31
N LYS A 647 -25.59 -5.33 44.24
CA LYS A 647 -24.69 -6.44 44.58
C LYS A 647 -25.40 -7.70 45.04
N GLU A 648 -26.57 -7.55 45.66
CA GLU A 648 -27.42 -8.64 46.15
C GLU A 648 -28.13 -9.41 45.04
N ASN A 649 -28.17 -8.84 43.85
CA ASN A 649 -28.81 -9.42 42.66
C ASN A 649 -27.83 -10.11 41.68
N ILE A 650 -26.50 -10.01 41.96
CA ILE A 650 -25.45 -10.55 41.13
C ILE A 650 -24.84 -11.81 41.74
#